data_ad13925219c11218c2df9e5d318c78c0
#
_entry.id   ad13925219c11218c2df9e5d318c78c0
#
_cell.length_a   1.000
_cell.length_b   1.000
_cell.length_c   1.000
_cell.angle_alpha   90.00
_cell.angle_beta   90.00
_cell.angle_gamma   90.00
#
_symmetry.space_group_name_H-M   'P 1'
#
loop_
_entity.id
_entity.type
_entity.pdbx_description
1 polymer ?
#
loop_
_entity_poly.entity_id
_entity_poly.type
_entity_poly.pdbx_seq_one_letter_code
_entity_poly.pdbx_strand_id
1 'polypeptide(L)'
;MTDSVKRAAETPDESMPFAELGMKREEYDRVQEILGRRPTGSELAIYSVMWSEHCSYKSSKVHLRQFATKAPKSEALLVGMGENAGVVDIGDGWAATFKIESHNHPSYVEPHQGAATGVGGIVRDIMSMGARPIAVMDSLRFGGADAVDTRRVLPGVVEGISHYGNCLGLPNIGGEVVFDPCYIGNPLVNALCVGLLRKDQIKLATAPGPGNKVVLFGASTGPDGIGGASVLASATFEDESQAKRPAVQVGDPFMEKLLIECCLELYAADVVVGIQDLGAAGVSCATTELAAKGTGGMNVDLNLVPLRDPSLRPEEILMSESQERMMAVVRPGDIAAFMAICEKWDVPATVIGEVTDTGRLVMTWDGEVIVDIPPGTAADEGPVYERPFHEPAGQAALNADAPDRLERPADLRQSLLKLLGSPNLASKEWVTSQYDRYVRANTVLAQPADAGMLRISEVMATERRSSAGESEPATPTSAEAGATIKHAQPTTRGIALATDGNGRYAKLDPYAGAQLALAEAYRNVAVTGARPLAVTNCLNFGSPEDPEVMWQFAEAVRGLADACRALGVPVTGGNVSFYNQTGATAIHPTPVVGVLGVIDDVAKRVPTGFVAEGLEVVLLGDTHEEFGGSEWAHVEHRHLGGLPPRAVLEAERALATVLVEAADRELLAGSHDLSDGGLAVALAESCLARGVGASVALSGDAFTDLFSESASRALVVVRPEAYAELASLCGRHDVPCYRLGTTGGASLVVEGEFEVSVDELRATHTATLPALFG
;
A
#
# COMPACT_ATOMS: atom_id res chain seq x y z
N MET A 1 42.85 12.48 -1.07
CA MET A 1 42.63 13.84 -1.65
C MET A 1 41.20 13.88 -2.07
N THR A 2 40.41 14.80 -1.55
CA THR A 2 38.96 14.92 -1.81
C THR A 2 38.70 15.16 -3.30
N ASP A 3 37.74 14.47 -3.89
CA ASP A 3 37.31 14.68 -5.29
C ASP A 3 36.35 15.87 -5.36
N SER A 4 36.94 17.10 -5.41
CA SER A 4 36.18 18.35 -5.43
C SER A 4 35.73 18.75 -6.86
N VAL A 5 34.73 19.61 -6.93
CA VAL A 5 34.21 20.20 -8.19
C VAL A 5 35.36 20.88 -8.97
N LYS A 6 36.27 21.55 -8.29
CA LYS A 6 37.47 22.17 -8.90
C LYS A 6 38.35 21.10 -9.53
N ARG A 7 38.68 20.03 -8.78
CA ARG A 7 39.47 18.91 -9.32
C ARG A 7 38.79 18.24 -10.50
N ALA A 8 37.51 18.02 -10.42
CA ALA A 8 36.71 17.40 -11.52
C ALA A 8 36.81 18.21 -12.82
N ALA A 9 36.84 19.56 -12.72
CA ALA A 9 37.03 20.44 -13.87
C ALA A 9 38.47 20.40 -14.43
N GLU A 10 39.50 20.18 -13.57
CA GLU A 10 40.90 20.08 -13.95
C GLU A 10 41.29 18.71 -14.50
N THR A 11 40.47 17.67 -14.26
CA THR A 11 40.74 16.26 -14.66
C THR A 11 39.57 15.65 -15.48
N PRO A 12 39.21 16.24 -16.64
CA PRO A 12 38.03 15.83 -17.38
C PRO A 12 38.08 14.38 -17.92
N ASP A 13 39.28 13.86 -18.16
CA ASP A 13 39.53 12.53 -18.72
C ASP A 13 39.68 11.42 -17.67
N GLU A 14 39.56 11.75 -16.37
CA GLU A 14 39.64 10.76 -15.30
C GLU A 14 38.43 9.80 -15.37
N SER A 15 38.70 8.48 -15.41
CA SER A 15 37.65 7.46 -15.50
C SER A 15 36.84 7.38 -14.21
N MET A 16 35.52 7.34 -14.33
CA MET A 16 34.60 7.24 -13.21
C MET A 16 33.90 5.87 -13.20
N PRO A 17 33.60 5.29 -12.01
CA PRO A 17 33.03 3.95 -11.88
C PRO A 17 31.49 3.93 -12.06
N PHE A 18 30.96 4.60 -13.09
CA PHE A 18 29.52 4.75 -13.29
C PHE A 18 28.79 3.41 -13.49
N ALA A 19 29.44 2.46 -14.17
CA ALA A 19 28.86 1.13 -14.42
C ALA A 19 28.76 0.29 -13.14
N GLU A 20 29.71 0.44 -12.19
CA GLU A 20 29.70 -0.23 -10.89
C GLU A 20 28.57 0.32 -10.00
N LEU A 21 28.15 1.58 -10.25
CA LEU A 21 27.01 2.22 -9.60
C LEU A 21 25.67 1.99 -10.32
N GLY A 22 25.62 1.08 -11.31
CA GLY A 22 24.41 0.73 -12.03
C GLY A 22 23.96 1.71 -13.11
N MET A 23 24.77 2.72 -13.45
CA MET A 23 24.45 3.69 -14.50
C MET A 23 24.83 3.18 -15.89
N LYS A 24 24.01 3.47 -16.90
CA LYS A 24 24.32 3.24 -18.31
C LYS A 24 25.27 4.32 -18.83
N ARG A 25 26.02 4.00 -19.89
CA ARG A 25 26.93 4.95 -20.53
C ARG A 25 26.24 6.24 -20.97
N GLU A 26 25.05 6.11 -21.54
CA GLU A 26 24.25 7.25 -22.00
C GLU A 26 23.79 8.17 -20.86
N GLU A 27 23.48 7.58 -19.71
CA GLU A 27 23.13 8.34 -18.50
C GLU A 27 24.35 9.11 -17.99
N TYR A 28 25.51 8.47 -17.94
CA TYR A 28 26.76 9.12 -17.55
C TYR A 28 27.14 10.27 -18.50
N ASP A 29 27.05 10.07 -19.81
CA ASP A 29 27.32 11.12 -20.82
C ASP A 29 26.36 12.31 -20.62
N ARG A 30 25.08 12.05 -20.35
CA ARG A 30 24.11 13.10 -20.02
C ARG A 30 24.46 13.87 -18.75
N VAL A 31 24.96 13.21 -17.70
CA VAL A 31 25.45 13.89 -16.49
C VAL A 31 26.61 14.83 -16.83
N GLN A 32 27.55 14.40 -17.66
CA GLN A 32 28.67 15.24 -18.12
C GLN A 32 28.16 16.46 -18.92
N GLU A 33 27.15 16.30 -19.78
CA GLU A 33 26.52 17.42 -20.50
C GLU A 33 25.88 18.43 -19.55
N ILE A 34 25.12 17.95 -18.55
CA ILE A 34 24.47 18.80 -17.53
C ILE A 34 25.49 19.61 -16.75
N LEU A 35 26.59 18.96 -16.34
CA LEU A 35 27.60 19.60 -15.50
C LEU A 35 28.64 20.42 -16.28
N GLY A 36 28.79 20.16 -17.59
CA GLY A 36 29.85 20.76 -18.41
C GLY A 36 31.28 20.30 -18.04
N ARG A 37 31.38 19.23 -17.24
CA ARG A 37 32.61 18.61 -16.77
C ARG A 37 32.33 17.17 -16.34
N ARG A 38 33.37 16.39 -15.98
CA ARG A 38 33.08 15.12 -15.32
C ARG A 38 32.40 15.34 -13.96
N PRO A 39 31.52 14.44 -13.51
CA PRO A 39 31.01 14.49 -12.14
C PRO A 39 32.15 14.22 -11.14
N THR A 40 31.98 14.70 -9.92
CA THR A 40 32.74 14.18 -8.76
C THR A 40 32.20 12.80 -8.38
N GLY A 41 32.92 12.08 -7.49
CA GLY A 41 32.41 10.83 -6.91
C GLY A 41 31.08 11.04 -6.19
N SER A 42 30.93 12.13 -5.44
CA SER A 42 29.68 12.46 -4.72
C SER A 42 28.53 12.82 -5.65
N GLU A 43 28.76 13.58 -6.72
CA GLU A 43 27.75 13.88 -7.72
C GLU A 43 27.30 12.62 -8.48
N LEU A 44 28.28 11.76 -8.83
CA LEU A 44 27.99 10.49 -9.47
C LEU A 44 27.14 9.57 -8.58
N ALA A 45 27.43 9.55 -7.27
CA ALA A 45 26.62 8.82 -6.29
C ALA A 45 25.17 9.33 -6.26
N ILE A 46 24.96 10.66 -6.19
CA ILE A 46 23.61 11.27 -6.24
C ILE A 46 22.88 10.83 -7.51
N TYR A 47 23.46 11.05 -8.69
CA TYR A 47 22.78 10.71 -9.94
C TYR A 47 22.53 9.22 -10.07
N SER A 48 23.42 8.35 -9.58
CA SER A 48 23.26 6.89 -9.68
C SER A 48 22.04 6.39 -8.90
N VAL A 49 21.83 6.89 -7.68
CA VAL A 49 20.68 6.47 -6.86
C VAL A 49 19.38 7.17 -7.31
N MET A 50 19.44 8.47 -7.60
CA MET A 50 18.26 9.24 -8.05
C MET A 50 17.75 8.83 -9.43
N TRP A 51 18.65 8.38 -10.34
CA TRP A 51 18.29 7.87 -11.67
C TRP A 51 18.14 6.34 -11.71
N SER A 52 18.15 5.67 -10.56
CA SER A 52 17.75 4.27 -10.46
C SER A 52 16.32 4.07 -10.95
N GLU A 53 15.94 2.86 -11.37
CA GLU A 53 14.56 2.59 -11.79
C GLU A 53 13.56 2.86 -10.66
N HIS A 54 13.97 2.53 -9.44
CA HIS A 54 13.13 2.69 -8.24
C HIS A 54 12.80 4.16 -7.93
N CYS A 55 13.80 5.07 -7.95
CA CYS A 55 13.58 6.47 -7.61
C CYS A 55 13.02 7.30 -8.78
N SER A 56 13.49 7.06 -10.01
CA SER A 56 13.15 7.92 -11.16
C SER A 56 11.93 7.48 -11.94
N TYR A 57 11.47 6.22 -11.76
CA TYR A 57 10.40 5.64 -12.57
C TYR A 57 10.68 5.74 -14.09
N LYS A 58 11.96 5.66 -14.48
CA LYS A 58 12.42 5.99 -15.84
C LYS A 58 11.78 5.14 -16.95
N SER A 59 11.42 3.88 -16.65
CA SER A 59 10.78 2.99 -17.62
C SER A 59 9.24 3.03 -17.55
N SER A 60 8.65 3.49 -16.43
CA SER A 60 7.20 3.46 -16.20
C SER A 60 6.49 4.81 -16.41
N LYS A 61 7.22 5.92 -16.23
CA LYS A 61 6.68 7.30 -16.22
C LYS A 61 5.82 7.64 -17.43
N VAL A 62 6.15 7.12 -18.62
CA VAL A 62 5.38 7.31 -19.86
C VAL A 62 3.96 6.74 -19.72
N HIS A 63 3.84 5.53 -19.15
CA HIS A 63 2.56 4.86 -18.97
C HIS A 63 1.77 5.43 -17.79
N LEU A 64 2.44 5.77 -16.67
CA LEU A 64 1.81 6.33 -15.46
C LEU A 64 1.10 7.67 -15.69
N ARG A 65 1.50 8.44 -16.70
CA ARG A 65 0.80 9.68 -17.12
C ARG A 65 -0.68 9.46 -17.40
N GLN A 66 -1.12 8.24 -17.70
CA GLN A 66 -2.53 7.91 -17.89
C GLN A 66 -3.36 8.16 -16.62
N PHE A 67 -2.80 7.95 -15.44
CA PHE A 67 -3.51 8.25 -14.18
C PHE A 67 -3.84 9.74 -14.05
N ALA A 68 -2.90 10.62 -14.42
CA ALA A 68 -3.14 12.06 -14.37
C ALA A 68 -4.13 12.55 -15.45
N THR A 69 -4.21 11.85 -16.61
CA THR A 69 -5.02 12.29 -17.75
C THR A 69 -6.40 11.65 -17.80
N LYS A 70 -6.56 10.43 -17.32
CA LYS A 70 -7.80 9.64 -17.38
C LYS A 70 -8.56 9.58 -16.07
N ALA A 71 -7.86 9.57 -14.92
CA ALA A 71 -8.53 9.51 -13.64
C ALA A 71 -9.45 10.71 -13.42
N PRO A 72 -10.58 10.53 -12.75
CA PRO A 72 -11.53 11.61 -12.53
C PRO A 72 -10.91 12.71 -11.67
N LYS A 73 -11.20 13.95 -12.01
CA LYS A 73 -10.96 15.07 -11.11
C LYS A 73 -11.99 14.99 -9.99
N SER A 74 -11.52 14.92 -8.76
CA SER A 74 -12.37 14.87 -7.57
C SER A 74 -12.07 16.05 -6.67
N GLU A 75 -13.10 16.72 -6.18
CA GLU A 75 -12.96 17.79 -5.18
C GLU A 75 -12.42 17.23 -3.84
N ALA A 76 -12.56 15.92 -3.63
CA ALA A 76 -11.98 15.25 -2.46
C ALA A 76 -10.46 15.10 -2.55
N LEU A 77 -9.86 15.13 -3.74
CA LEU A 77 -8.40 15.01 -3.89
C LEU A 77 -7.73 16.36 -3.59
N LEU A 78 -7.07 16.48 -2.45
CA LEU A 78 -6.37 17.69 -2.00
C LEU A 78 -4.92 17.71 -2.48
N VAL A 79 -4.22 16.56 -2.41
CA VAL A 79 -2.86 16.37 -2.91
C VAL A 79 -2.84 15.06 -3.71
N GLY A 80 -2.37 15.12 -4.94
CA GLY A 80 -2.25 14.00 -5.85
C GLY A 80 -0.82 13.49 -6.01
N MET A 81 -0.57 12.79 -7.12
CA MET A 81 0.72 12.24 -7.47
C MET A 81 1.82 13.31 -7.55
N GLY A 82 3.02 12.98 -7.09
CA GLY A 82 4.21 13.84 -7.10
C GLY A 82 4.65 14.31 -5.71
N GLU A 83 3.91 13.98 -4.68
CA GLU A 83 4.28 14.11 -3.27
C GLU A 83 4.47 12.73 -2.63
N ASN A 84 4.96 12.69 -1.38
CA ASN A 84 5.24 11.43 -0.68
C ASN A 84 4.02 10.52 -0.57
N ALA A 85 2.85 11.10 -0.29
CA ALA A 85 1.57 10.39 -0.32
C ALA A 85 0.43 11.31 -0.77
N GLY A 86 -0.64 10.73 -1.30
CA GLY A 86 -1.83 11.50 -1.66
C GLY A 86 -2.69 11.85 -0.46
N VAL A 87 -3.40 12.96 -0.53
CA VAL A 87 -4.27 13.45 0.55
C VAL A 87 -5.68 13.66 0.04
N VAL A 88 -6.67 13.11 0.74
CA VAL A 88 -8.09 13.23 0.39
C VAL A 88 -8.91 13.84 1.52
N ASP A 89 -9.86 14.68 1.13
CA ASP A 89 -10.85 15.24 2.03
C ASP A 89 -11.83 14.19 2.53
N ILE A 90 -11.93 14.02 3.83
CA ILE A 90 -12.89 13.11 4.47
C ILE A 90 -14.00 13.85 5.21
N GLY A 91 -14.11 15.17 5.06
CA GLY A 91 -15.12 16.03 5.65
C GLY A 91 -14.72 16.64 7.00
N ASP A 92 -15.54 17.56 7.50
CA ASP A 92 -15.40 18.23 8.80
C ASP A 92 -14.03 18.91 9.03
N GLY A 93 -13.34 19.31 7.95
CA GLY A 93 -12.01 19.94 7.99
C GLY A 93 -10.88 18.93 8.22
N TRP A 94 -11.15 17.64 8.10
CA TRP A 94 -10.18 16.56 8.18
C TRP A 94 -9.84 15.98 6.82
N ALA A 95 -8.64 15.46 6.72
CA ALA A 95 -8.14 14.75 5.55
C ALA A 95 -7.48 13.44 5.96
N ALA A 96 -7.53 12.47 5.07
CA ALA A 96 -6.77 11.23 5.16
C ALA A 96 -5.66 11.23 4.11
N THR A 97 -4.49 10.77 4.49
CA THR A 97 -3.40 10.46 3.57
C THR A 97 -3.11 8.97 3.63
N PHE A 98 -2.87 8.35 2.48
CA PHE A 98 -2.58 6.92 2.41
C PHE A 98 -1.76 6.58 1.18
N LYS A 99 -0.92 5.58 1.31
CA LYS A 99 -0.06 5.06 0.24
C LYS A 99 0.23 3.59 0.48
N ILE A 100 0.42 2.83 -0.59
CA ILE A 100 0.97 1.48 -0.58
C ILE A 100 2.30 1.46 -1.31
N GLU A 101 3.28 0.75 -0.77
CA GLU A 101 4.62 0.65 -1.33
C GLU A 101 5.20 -0.76 -1.18
N SER A 102 6.09 -1.15 -2.10
CA SER A 102 6.74 -2.45 -2.11
C SER A 102 8.07 -2.43 -1.36
N HIS A 103 8.32 -3.49 -0.60
CA HIS A 103 9.61 -3.79 0.00
C HIS A 103 10.03 -5.25 -0.26
N ASN A 104 9.91 -5.69 -1.53
CA ASN A 104 9.99 -7.08 -1.96
C ASN A 104 11.39 -7.69 -1.78
N HIS A 105 12.38 -7.15 -2.48
CA HIS A 105 13.74 -7.69 -2.53
C HIS A 105 14.43 -7.68 -1.16
N PRO A 106 14.39 -6.59 -0.38
CA PRO A 106 14.95 -6.59 0.98
C PRO A 106 14.33 -7.66 1.88
N SER A 107 13.00 -7.88 1.76
CA SER A 107 12.27 -8.88 2.53
C SER A 107 12.60 -10.31 2.12
N TYR A 108 13.06 -10.56 0.90
CA TYR A 108 13.59 -11.87 0.51
C TYR A 108 14.96 -12.15 1.12
N VAL A 109 15.85 -11.14 1.12
CA VAL A 109 17.24 -11.24 1.60
C VAL A 109 17.29 -11.38 3.12
N GLU A 110 16.64 -10.46 3.83
CA GLU A 110 16.49 -10.42 5.29
C GLU A 110 15.02 -10.24 5.67
N PRO A 111 14.24 -11.31 5.79
CA PRO A 111 12.78 -11.24 5.90
C PRO A 111 12.27 -10.32 7.01
N HIS A 112 12.85 -10.43 8.22
CA HIS A 112 12.44 -9.61 9.36
C HIS A 112 12.76 -8.13 9.13
N GLN A 113 14.01 -7.80 8.83
CA GLN A 113 14.42 -6.40 8.67
C GLN A 113 13.82 -5.76 7.42
N GLY A 114 13.78 -6.52 6.31
CA GLY A 114 13.15 -6.02 5.08
C GLY A 114 11.68 -5.69 5.26
N ALA A 115 10.91 -6.53 5.92
CA ALA A 115 9.49 -6.29 6.16
C ALA A 115 9.26 -5.18 7.21
N ALA A 116 10.06 -5.15 8.28
CA ALA A 116 10.04 -4.12 9.30
C ALA A 116 10.27 -2.72 8.71
N THR A 117 11.31 -2.57 7.87
CA THR A 117 11.62 -1.30 7.22
C THR A 117 10.63 -0.92 6.13
N GLY A 118 9.95 -1.88 5.52
CA GLY A 118 8.80 -1.62 4.64
C GLY A 118 7.67 -0.91 5.39
N VAL A 119 7.34 -1.36 6.61
CA VAL A 119 6.36 -0.67 7.47
C VAL A 119 6.89 0.71 7.90
N GLY A 120 8.15 0.82 8.33
CA GLY A 120 8.75 2.11 8.74
C GLY A 120 8.76 3.14 7.62
N GLY A 121 9.17 2.76 6.41
CA GLY A 121 9.21 3.64 5.24
C GLY A 121 7.84 4.21 4.90
N ILE A 122 6.81 3.35 4.82
CA ILE A 122 5.46 3.82 4.50
C ILE A 122 4.85 4.69 5.61
N VAL A 123 5.22 4.47 6.88
CA VAL A 123 4.81 5.32 7.99
C VAL A 123 5.43 6.71 7.87
N ARG A 124 6.72 6.81 7.49
CA ARG A 124 7.40 8.10 7.28
C ARG A 124 6.83 8.89 6.12
N ASP A 125 6.46 8.24 5.02
CA ASP A 125 5.74 8.89 3.91
C ASP A 125 4.46 9.60 4.40
N ILE A 126 3.69 8.90 5.24
CA ILE A 126 2.47 9.47 5.84
C ILE A 126 2.80 10.64 6.77
N MET A 127 3.85 10.51 7.58
CA MET A 127 4.28 11.59 8.49
C MET A 127 4.75 12.82 7.72
N SER A 128 5.46 12.66 6.62
CA SER A 128 5.97 13.77 5.80
C SER A 128 4.85 14.63 5.19
N MET A 129 3.61 14.09 5.12
CA MET A 129 2.42 14.86 4.74
C MET A 129 1.81 15.69 5.87
N GLY A 130 2.37 15.65 7.08
CA GLY A 130 1.83 16.32 8.27
C GLY A 130 0.82 15.48 9.04
N ALA A 131 0.67 14.21 8.72
CA ALA A 131 -0.37 13.35 9.26
C ALA A 131 0.12 12.49 10.45
N ARG A 132 -0.81 12.17 11.34
CA ARG A 132 -0.64 11.09 12.32
C ARG A 132 -0.95 9.75 11.66
N PRO A 133 0.00 8.80 11.58
CA PRO A 133 -0.30 7.43 11.20
C PRO A 133 -1.29 6.79 12.17
N ILE A 134 -2.32 6.09 11.65
CA ILE A 134 -3.39 5.52 12.47
C ILE A 134 -3.63 4.04 12.24
N ALA A 135 -3.24 3.49 11.10
CA ALA A 135 -3.28 2.07 10.82
C ALA A 135 -2.32 1.70 9.69
N VAL A 136 -1.98 0.41 9.65
CA VAL A 136 -1.26 -0.24 8.56
C VAL A 136 -2.07 -1.41 8.01
N MET A 137 -1.75 -1.81 6.78
CA MET A 137 -2.20 -3.04 6.11
C MET A 137 -1.02 -3.61 5.32
N ASP A 138 -1.10 -4.88 4.97
CA ASP A 138 -0.08 -5.55 4.17
C ASP A 138 -0.72 -6.41 3.07
N SER A 139 -0.13 -6.41 1.88
CA SER A 139 -0.50 -7.30 0.79
C SER A 139 0.70 -8.17 0.46
N LEU A 140 0.62 -9.44 0.85
CA LEU A 140 1.73 -10.38 0.87
C LEU A 140 1.52 -11.50 -0.15
N ARG A 141 2.58 -11.81 -0.91
CA ARG A 141 2.55 -12.94 -1.86
C ARG A 141 3.83 -13.74 -1.76
N PHE A 142 3.66 -15.05 -1.66
CA PHE A 142 4.77 -16.00 -1.50
C PHE A 142 4.65 -17.13 -2.50
N GLY A 143 5.72 -17.87 -2.73
CA GLY A 143 5.71 -19.15 -3.42
C GLY A 143 4.72 -20.14 -2.79
N GLY A 144 4.59 -21.34 -3.35
CA GLY A 144 3.71 -22.37 -2.78
C GLY A 144 3.92 -22.52 -1.26
N ALA A 145 2.86 -22.62 -0.49
CA ALA A 145 2.91 -22.59 0.98
C ALA A 145 3.77 -23.70 1.60
N ASP A 146 3.91 -24.84 0.92
CA ASP A 146 4.77 -25.97 1.30
C ASP A 146 6.21 -25.84 0.81
N ALA A 147 6.53 -24.84 -0.01
CA ALA A 147 7.88 -24.63 -0.53
C ALA A 147 8.88 -24.29 0.59
N VAL A 148 10.09 -24.82 0.49
CA VAL A 148 11.16 -24.58 1.48
C VAL A 148 11.47 -23.09 1.60
N ASP A 149 11.48 -22.37 0.49
CA ASP A 149 11.72 -20.93 0.44
C ASP A 149 10.62 -20.14 1.18
N THR A 150 9.35 -20.44 0.92
CA THR A 150 8.22 -19.83 1.63
C THR A 150 8.28 -20.05 3.14
N ARG A 151 8.64 -21.28 3.58
CA ARG A 151 8.81 -21.59 5.00
C ARG A 151 9.95 -20.82 5.67
N ARG A 152 10.96 -20.41 4.90
CA ARG A 152 12.05 -19.55 5.38
C ARG A 152 11.61 -18.09 5.49
N VAL A 153 10.90 -17.60 4.48
CA VAL A 153 10.68 -16.15 4.30
C VAL A 153 9.43 -15.66 5.05
N LEU A 154 8.29 -16.34 4.90
CA LEU A 154 7.01 -15.87 5.44
C LEU A 154 7.02 -15.63 6.96
N PRO A 155 7.54 -16.54 7.82
CA PRO A 155 7.55 -16.28 9.25
C PRO A 155 8.34 -15.00 9.62
N GLY A 156 9.50 -14.79 9.00
CA GLY A 156 10.31 -13.61 9.25
C GLY A 156 9.65 -12.32 8.75
N VAL A 157 8.94 -12.35 7.61
CA VAL A 157 8.17 -11.21 7.11
C VAL A 157 7.05 -10.84 8.07
N VAL A 158 6.26 -11.82 8.51
CA VAL A 158 5.15 -11.59 9.46
C VAL A 158 5.69 -11.08 10.80
N GLU A 159 6.81 -11.65 11.30
CA GLU A 159 7.47 -11.17 12.52
C GLU A 159 7.96 -9.72 12.36
N GLY A 160 8.56 -9.35 11.23
CA GLY A 160 9.03 -7.99 10.96
C GLY A 160 7.89 -6.98 10.95
N ILE A 161 6.79 -7.27 10.24
CA ILE A 161 5.60 -6.43 10.20
C ILE A 161 4.99 -6.27 11.59
N SER A 162 4.80 -7.39 12.32
CA SER A 162 4.21 -7.38 13.65
C SER A 162 5.08 -6.64 14.65
N HIS A 163 6.39 -6.91 14.66
CA HIS A 163 7.33 -6.26 15.56
C HIS A 163 7.30 -4.73 15.38
N TYR A 164 7.41 -4.27 14.13
CA TYR A 164 7.47 -2.84 13.86
C TYR A 164 6.12 -2.16 14.14
N GLY A 165 5.02 -2.66 13.56
CA GLY A 165 3.68 -2.08 13.73
C GLY A 165 3.18 -2.10 15.17
N ASN A 166 3.39 -3.21 15.90
CA ASN A 166 2.97 -3.34 17.30
C ASN A 166 3.77 -2.37 18.22
N CYS A 167 5.08 -2.22 17.99
CA CYS A 167 5.90 -1.25 18.74
C CYS A 167 5.46 0.20 18.50
N LEU A 168 5.02 0.54 17.30
CA LEU A 168 4.45 1.87 17.00
C LEU A 168 3.06 2.07 17.62
N GLY A 169 2.39 0.99 18.01
CA GLY A 169 0.99 1.03 18.43
C GLY A 169 0.06 1.36 17.27
N LEU A 170 0.37 0.89 16.07
CA LEU A 170 -0.47 0.99 14.88
C LEU A 170 -1.21 -0.32 14.66
N PRO A 171 -2.56 -0.31 14.60
CA PRO A 171 -3.30 -1.52 14.30
C PRO A 171 -3.05 -1.92 12.84
N ASN A 172 -2.79 -3.23 12.62
CA ASN A 172 -2.86 -3.82 11.28
C ASN A 172 -4.31 -4.30 11.07
N ILE A 173 -5.04 -3.63 10.20
CA ILE A 173 -6.50 -3.78 10.11
C ILE A 173 -6.95 -4.66 8.93
N GLY A 174 -6.03 -5.05 8.05
CA GLY A 174 -6.39 -5.81 6.86
C GLY A 174 -5.17 -6.20 6.04
N GLY A 175 -5.42 -6.61 4.81
CA GLY A 175 -4.40 -7.05 3.87
C GLY A 175 -4.69 -8.45 3.34
N GLU A 176 -3.73 -9.02 2.62
CA GLU A 176 -3.86 -10.31 1.97
C GLU A 176 -2.62 -11.18 2.17
N VAL A 177 -2.81 -12.49 2.13
CA VAL A 177 -1.71 -13.47 2.06
C VAL A 177 -2.05 -14.51 0.99
N VAL A 178 -1.31 -14.46 -0.12
CA VAL A 178 -1.53 -15.30 -1.29
C VAL A 178 -0.31 -16.20 -1.54
N PHE A 179 -0.57 -17.43 -1.96
CA PHE A 179 0.45 -18.42 -2.29
C PHE A 179 0.31 -18.83 -3.75
N ASP A 180 1.35 -18.59 -4.54
CA ASP A 180 1.41 -19.04 -5.94
C ASP A 180 2.87 -19.37 -6.31
N PRO A 181 3.13 -20.49 -7.00
CA PRO A 181 4.49 -20.87 -7.39
C PRO A 181 5.26 -19.79 -8.16
N CYS A 182 4.60 -18.85 -8.81
CA CYS A 182 5.26 -17.77 -9.55
C CYS A 182 6.07 -16.82 -8.66
N TYR A 183 5.80 -16.77 -7.35
CA TYR A 183 6.51 -15.92 -6.40
C TYR A 183 7.66 -16.63 -5.67
N ILE A 184 8.01 -17.87 -6.05
CA ILE A 184 9.19 -18.57 -5.48
C ILE A 184 10.46 -17.77 -5.80
N GLY A 185 11.26 -17.49 -4.75
CA GLY A 185 12.49 -16.71 -4.87
C GLY A 185 12.29 -15.21 -5.04
N ASN A 186 11.04 -14.73 -5.20
CA ASN A 186 10.71 -13.32 -5.31
C ASN A 186 9.33 -13.03 -4.69
N PRO A 187 9.20 -13.06 -3.36
CA PRO A 187 7.97 -12.73 -2.68
C PRO A 187 7.61 -11.25 -2.85
N LEU A 188 6.33 -10.93 -2.78
CA LEU A 188 5.85 -9.56 -2.72
C LEU A 188 5.48 -9.21 -1.27
N VAL A 189 6.06 -8.13 -0.79
CA VAL A 189 5.78 -7.56 0.53
C VAL A 189 5.43 -6.09 0.30
N ASN A 190 4.12 -5.82 0.23
CA ASN A 190 3.62 -4.47 0.01
C ASN A 190 2.95 -3.98 1.28
N ALA A 191 3.42 -2.85 1.81
CA ALA A 191 2.91 -2.22 3.01
C ALA A 191 2.08 -0.98 2.67
N LEU A 192 0.90 -0.85 3.27
CA LEU A 192 0.04 0.32 3.20
C LEU A 192 -0.03 0.96 4.57
N CYS A 193 0.06 2.29 4.60
CA CYS A 193 -0.24 3.07 5.79
C CYS A 193 -1.27 4.15 5.49
N VAL A 194 -2.11 4.44 6.48
CA VAL A 194 -3.06 5.55 6.46
C VAL A 194 -2.85 6.44 7.66
N GLY A 195 -2.95 7.75 7.44
CA GLY A 195 -2.86 8.77 8.49
C GLY A 195 -3.96 9.81 8.38
N LEU A 196 -4.16 10.54 9.46
CA LEU A 196 -5.12 11.65 9.56
C LEU A 196 -4.42 12.96 9.84
N LEU A 197 -4.93 14.03 9.24
CA LEU A 197 -4.45 15.39 9.44
C LEU A 197 -5.58 16.40 9.28
N ARG A 198 -5.36 17.62 9.77
CA ARG A 198 -6.23 18.76 9.45
C ARG A 198 -5.87 19.26 8.05
N LYS A 199 -6.86 19.67 7.25
CA LYS A 199 -6.65 20.20 5.89
C LYS A 199 -5.70 21.40 5.84
N ASP A 200 -5.69 22.21 6.90
CA ASP A 200 -4.83 23.39 7.04
C ASP A 200 -3.41 23.06 7.54
N GLN A 201 -3.11 21.80 7.84
CA GLN A 201 -1.83 21.32 8.33
C GLN A 201 -1.06 20.44 7.34
N ILE A 202 -1.52 20.36 6.08
CA ILE A 202 -0.79 19.62 5.03
C ILE A 202 0.62 20.15 4.91
N LYS A 203 1.61 19.25 4.96
CA LYS A 203 3.02 19.53 4.71
C LYS A 203 3.42 18.95 3.37
N LEU A 204 4.39 19.57 2.71
CA LEU A 204 4.88 19.17 1.39
C LEU A 204 6.40 19.12 1.38
N ALA A 205 6.95 18.33 0.46
CA ALA A 205 8.39 18.23 0.22
C ALA A 205 8.90 19.43 -0.57
N THR A 206 9.06 20.58 0.10
CA THR A 206 9.51 21.83 -0.52
C THR A 206 10.47 22.60 0.37
N ALA A 207 11.45 23.30 -0.22
CA ALA A 207 12.39 24.17 0.50
C ALA A 207 12.17 25.65 0.11
N PRO A 208 11.11 26.32 0.61
CA PRO A 208 10.87 27.72 0.32
C PRO A 208 11.71 28.64 1.22
N GLY A 209 11.96 29.86 0.75
CA GLY A 209 12.52 30.96 1.52
C GLY A 209 14.05 30.88 1.72
N PRO A 210 14.83 31.65 0.92
CA PRO A 210 16.27 31.74 1.12
C PRO A 210 16.63 32.12 2.55
N GLY A 211 17.64 31.45 3.13
CA GLY A 211 18.07 31.64 4.51
C GLY A 211 17.36 30.71 5.53
N ASN A 212 16.27 30.04 5.16
CA ASN A 212 15.70 28.99 5.99
C ASN A 212 16.72 27.86 6.20
N LYS A 213 16.69 27.24 7.37
CA LYS A 213 17.66 26.22 7.76
C LYS A 213 17.18 24.84 7.37
N VAL A 214 18.12 24.00 6.96
CA VAL A 214 17.92 22.59 6.66
C VAL A 214 18.35 21.79 7.88
N VAL A 215 17.42 21.06 8.48
CA VAL A 215 17.64 20.30 9.72
C VAL A 215 17.46 18.82 9.42
N LEU A 216 18.49 18.02 9.62
CA LEU A 216 18.43 16.57 9.63
C LEU A 216 18.15 16.12 11.07
N PHE A 217 17.15 15.26 11.26
CA PHE A 217 16.78 14.78 12.59
C PHE A 217 16.26 13.33 12.55
N GLY A 218 16.34 12.65 13.69
CA GLY A 218 16.09 11.21 13.81
C GLY A 218 17.38 10.44 14.10
N ALA A 219 17.46 9.20 13.62
CA ALA A 219 18.60 8.32 13.82
C ALA A 219 19.88 8.85 13.15
N SER A 220 21.04 8.45 13.68
CA SER A 220 22.33 8.78 13.08
C SER A 220 22.57 7.96 11.82
N THR A 221 23.24 8.57 10.84
CA THR A 221 23.58 7.94 9.56
C THR A 221 24.65 6.86 9.73
N GLY A 222 24.37 5.67 9.29
CA GLY A 222 25.27 4.50 9.26
C GLY A 222 25.47 3.95 7.85
N PRO A 223 26.18 2.82 7.70
CA PRO A 223 26.42 2.17 6.42
C PRO A 223 25.23 1.29 5.92
N ASP A 224 24.03 1.53 6.43
CA ASP A 224 22.87 0.71 6.12
C ASP A 224 22.32 1.03 4.71
N GLY A 225 21.95 0.01 3.96
CA GLY A 225 21.26 0.14 2.70
C GLY A 225 22.03 0.85 1.60
N ILE A 226 23.35 1.02 1.73
CA ILE A 226 24.17 1.70 0.70
C ILE A 226 23.99 1.00 -0.64
N GLY A 227 23.46 1.74 -1.62
CA GLY A 227 23.12 1.21 -2.94
C GLY A 227 21.86 0.35 -2.98
N GLY A 228 21.03 0.33 -1.93
CA GLY A 228 19.79 -0.43 -1.87
C GLY A 228 18.87 -0.16 -3.07
N ALA A 229 18.60 1.09 -3.37
CA ALA A 229 17.77 1.50 -4.50
C ALA A 229 18.36 1.08 -5.87
N SER A 230 19.68 1.08 -6.03
CA SER A 230 20.34 0.73 -7.29
C SER A 230 20.68 -0.76 -7.40
N VAL A 231 20.96 -1.44 -6.28
CA VAL A 231 21.41 -2.84 -6.25
C VAL A 231 20.28 -3.83 -6.00
N LEU A 232 19.38 -3.55 -5.04
CA LEU A 232 18.29 -4.46 -4.70
C LEU A 232 17.03 -4.19 -5.50
N ALA A 233 16.63 -2.94 -5.65
CA ALA A 233 15.35 -2.57 -6.25
C ALA A 233 15.43 -2.27 -7.77
N SER A 234 16.61 -2.36 -8.39
CA SER A 234 16.84 -2.04 -9.81
C SER A 234 17.62 -3.12 -10.55
N ALA A 235 17.77 -4.32 -10.00
CA ALA A 235 18.47 -5.46 -10.61
C ALA A 235 17.77 -6.77 -10.28
N THR A 236 17.96 -7.77 -11.16
CA THR A 236 17.45 -9.14 -10.96
C THR A 236 18.30 -9.92 -9.97
N PHE A 237 17.67 -10.85 -9.22
CA PHE A 237 18.40 -11.78 -8.37
C PHE A 237 19.10 -12.88 -9.19
N GLU A 238 20.40 -13.00 -8.97
CA GLU A 238 21.16 -14.19 -9.26
C GLU A 238 21.54 -14.87 -7.92
N ASP A 239 22.10 -16.08 -7.93
CA ASP A 239 22.33 -16.98 -6.77
C ASP A 239 23.18 -16.40 -5.58
N GLU A 240 23.52 -15.13 -5.55
CA GLU A 240 24.36 -14.50 -4.54
C GLU A 240 23.58 -13.65 -3.50
N SER A 241 22.37 -14.06 -3.11
CA SER A 241 21.51 -13.28 -2.19
C SER A 241 22.16 -12.96 -0.83
N GLN A 242 23.03 -13.83 -0.31
CA GLN A 242 23.73 -13.60 0.95
C GLN A 242 24.79 -12.49 0.88
N ALA A 243 25.41 -12.27 -0.29
CA ALA A 243 26.38 -11.20 -0.48
C ALA A 243 25.75 -9.79 -0.48
N LYS A 244 24.42 -9.72 -0.67
CA LYS A 244 23.66 -8.46 -0.73
C LYS A 244 23.09 -8.02 0.63
N ARG A 245 23.29 -8.75 1.71
CA ARG A 245 22.81 -8.40 3.07
C ARG A 245 23.22 -7.00 3.55
N PRO A 246 24.44 -6.51 3.27
CA PRO A 246 24.83 -5.13 3.67
C PRO A 246 23.99 -4.03 3.00
N ALA A 247 23.32 -4.33 1.88
CA ALA A 247 22.43 -3.40 1.20
C ALA A 247 20.99 -3.38 1.76
N VAL A 248 20.68 -4.19 2.79
CA VAL A 248 19.38 -4.18 3.48
C VAL A 248 19.43 -3.17 4.62
N GLN A 249 18.36 -2.40 4.73
CA GLN A 249 18.15 -1.44 5.81
C GLN A 249 17.86 -2.17 7.14
N VAL A 250 18.09 -1.50 8.26
CA VAL A 250 17.76 -1.98 9.61
C VAL A 250 16.79 -1.01 10.26
N GLY A 251 15.63 -1.50 10.70
CA GLY A 251 14.60 -0.68 11.32
C GLY A 251 14.68 -0.63 12.85
N ASP A 252 14.44 0.55 13.41
CA ASP A 252 14.29 0.79 14.85
C ASP A 252 12.90 1.38 15.16
N PRO A 253 11.90 0.53 15.46
CA PRO A 253 10.54 1.00 15.71
C PRO A 253 10.43 1.89 16.97
N PHE A 254 11.37 1.81 17.91
CA PHE A 254 11.39 2.70 19.06
C PHE A 254 11.75 4.14 18.64
N MET A 255 12.81 4.30 17.84
CA MET A 255 13.18 5.62 17.29
C MET A 255 12.06 6.17 16.40
N GLU A 256 11.45 5.33 15.56
CA GLU A 256 10.31 5.74 14.72
C GLU A 256 9.13 6.23 15.56
N LYS A 257 8.84 5.57 16.71
CA LYS A 257 7.79 6.01 17.62
C LYS A 257 8.07 7.38 18.22
N LEU A 258 9.30 7.66 18.65
CA LEU A 258 9.71 8.98 19.13
C LEU A 258 9.62 10.02 18.02
N LEU A 259 10.02 9.65 16.80
CA LEU A 259 9.99 10.52 15.63
C LEU A 259 8.55 10.91 15.25
N ILE A 260 7.59 9.97 15.31
CA ILE A 260 6.16 10.27 15.10
C ILE A 260 5.68 11.37 16.06
N GLU A 261 5.90 11.20 17.35
CA GLU A 261 5.39 12.16 18.36
C GLU A 261 6.14 13.51 18.25
N CYS A 262 7.44 13.48 17.96
CA CYS A 262 8.24 14.69 17.71
C CYS A 262 7.70 15.46 16.50
N CYS A 263 7.50 14.81 15.35
CA CYS A 263 6.96 15.45 14.14
C CYS A 263 5.60 16.08 14.38
N LEU A 264 4.70 15.37 15.06
CA LEU A 264 3.35 15.90 15.35
C LEU A 264 3.39 17.14 16.25
N GLU A 265 4.29 17.19 17.22
CA GLU A 265 4.47 18.39 18.06
C GLU A 265 5.11 19.54 17.25
N LEU A 266 6.08 19.25 16.37
CA LEU A 266 6.66 20.23 15.45
C LEU A 266 5.61 20.84 14.52
N TYR A 267 4.69 20.03 14.01
CA TYR A 267 3.57 20.50 13.17
C TYR A 267 2.58 21.36 13.97
N ALA A 268 2.23 20.93 15.17
CA ALA A 268 1.34 21.69 16.05
C ALA A 268 1.94 23.06 16.45
N ALA A 269 3.28 23.15 16.58
CA ALA A 269 3.99 24.39 16.84
C ALA A 269 4.20 25.27 15.60
N ASP A 270 3.81 24.80 14.39
CA ASP A 270 4.02 25.48 13.08
C ASP A 270 5.46 25.94 12.80
N VAL A 271 6.43 25.17 13.27
CA VAL A 271 7.87 25.48 13.08
C VAL A 271 8.48 24.85 11.82
N VAL A 272 7.74 23.98 11.11
CA VAL A 272 8.18 23.29 9.90
C VAL A 272 7.50 23.91 8.68
N VAL A 273 8.28 24.39 7.71
CA VAL A 273 7.79 24.96 6.45
C VAL A 273 7.84 24.00 5.27
N GLY A 274 8.67 22.95 5.35
CA GLY A 274 8.76 21.86 4.40
C GLY A 274 9.43 20.67 5.07
N ILE A 275 9.14 19.46 4.60
CA ILE A 275 9.66 18.23 5.20
C ILE A 275 9.71 17.10 4.17
N GLN A 276 10.72 16.25 4.30
CA GLN A 276 10.92 15.04 3.53
C GLN A 276 11.44 13.94 4.45
N ASP A 277 11.01 12.71 4.23
CA ASP A 277 11.64 11.54 4.84
C ASP A 277 12.94 11.16 4.12
N LEU A 278 13.75 10.33 4.76
CA LEU A 278 14.92 9.72 4.17
C LEU A 278 14.68 8.23 4.02
N GLY A 279 14.03 7.85 2.92
CA GLY A 279 13.86 6.46 2.49
C GLY A 279 14.97 6.02 1.53
N ALA A 280 14.58 5.54 0.36
CA ALA A 280 15.49 5.21 -0.73
C ALA A 280 16.35 6.43 -1.13
N ALA A 281 17.63 6.19 -1.42
CA ALA A 281 18.61 7.24 -1.73
C ALA A 281 18.89 8.27 -0.59
N GLY A 282 18.30 8.13 0.58
CA GLY A 282 18.66 8.84 1.81
C GLY A 282 18.83 10.36 1.68
N VAL A 283 20.01 10.87 2.05
CA VAL A 283 20.33 12.32 2.01
C VAL A 283 20.27 12.88 0.58
N SER A 284 20.63 12.07 -0.43
CA SER A 284 20.55 12.48 -1.84
C SER A 284 19.11 12.79 -2.24
N CYS A 285 18.16 11.89 -1.93
CA CYS A 285 16.75 12.09 -2.23
C CYS A 285 16.19 13.33 -1.53
N ALA A 286 16.29 13.40 -0.21
CA ALA A 286 15.71 14.49 0.57
C ALA A 286 16.24 15.87 0.16
N THR A 287 17.55 16.02 -0.09
CA THR A 287 18.14 17.31 -0.48
C THR A 287 17.77 17.71 -1.91
N THR A 288 17.79 16.78 -2.86
CA THR A 288 17.48 17.08 -4.27
C THR A 288 16.01 17.43 -4.45
N GLU A 289 15.09 16.67 -3.84
CA GLU A 289 13.65 16.92 -3.96
C GLU A 289 13.20 18.19 -3.27
N LEU A 290 13.64 18.43 -2.01
CA LEU A 290 13.35 19.67 -1.30
C LEU A 290 13.85 20.90 -2.08
N ALA A 291 15.09 20.85 -2.59
CA ALA A 291 15.66 21.95 -3.34
C ALA A 291 14.97 22.16 -4.69
N ALA A 292 14.60 21.07 -5.41
CA ALA A 292 13.96 21.15 -6.72
C ALA A 292 12.56 21.78 -6.65
N LYS A 293 11.78 21.43 -5.61
CA LYS A 293 10.40 21.93 -5.42
C LYS A 293 10.30 23.25 -4.62
N GLY A 294 11.42 23.82 -4.23
CA GLY A 294 11.48 25.06 -3.42
C GLY A 294 11.85 26.31 -4.22
N THR A 295 12.76 27.11 -3.65
CA THR A 295 13.35 28.29 -4.32
C THR A 295 14.48 27.93 -5.30
N GLY A 296 14.76 26.64 -5.47
CA GLY A 296 15.69 26.08 -6.45
C GLY A 296 17.13 26.02 -5.99
N GLY A 297 17.42 26.13 -4.69
CA GLY A 297 18.79 26.03 -4.22
C GLY A 297 18.91 25.64 -2.76
N MET A 298 20.05 25.00 -2.42
CA MET A 298 20.39 24.58 -1.06
C MET A 298 21.91 24.46 -0.90
N ASN A 299 22.42 24.91 0.23
CA ASN A 299 23.80 24.67 0.67
C ASN A 299 23.78 23.67 1.84
N VAL A 300 24.60 22.63 1.77
CA VAL A 300 24.71 21.60 2.82
C VAL A 300 26.19 21.36 3.15
N ASP A 301 26.50 21.26 4.43
CA ASP A 301 27.82 20.81 4.92
C ASP A 301 27.68 19.37 5.43
N LEU A 302 28.23 18.41 4.68
CA LEU A 302 28.15 16.98 5.04
C LEU A 302 28.93 16.62 6.30
N ASN A 303 29.89 17.43 6.72
CA ASN A 303 30.60 17.25 8.00
C ASN A 303 29.66 17.40 9.22
N LEU A 304 28.50 18.04 9.03
CA LEU A 304 27.50 18.25 10.08
C LEU A 304 26.48 17.11 10.17
N VAL A 305 26.47 16.17 9.22
CA VAL A 305 25.59 14.99 9.29
C VAL A 305 26.00 14.11 10.46
N PRO A 306 25.08 13.79 11.40
CA PRO A 306 25.40 12.90 12.52
C PRO A 306 25.68 11.48 12.01
N LEU A 307 26.89 10.98 12.28
CA LEU A 307 27.33 9.66 11.82
C LEU A 307 27.37 8.66 12.98
N ARG A 308 26.83 7.46 12.75
CA ARG A 308 27.01 6.29 13.62
C ARG A 308 28.39 5.64 13.38
N ASP A 309 28.87 5.71 12.15
CA ASP A 309 30.21 5.28 11.75
C ASP A 309 31.00 6.49 11.19
N PRO A 310 31.97 7.03 11.92
CA PRO A 310 32.75 8.21 11.48
C PRO A 310 33.72 7.91 10.33
N SER A 311 33.84 6.64 9.89
CA SER A 311 34.70 6.28 8.75
C SER A 311 33.99 6.42 7.40
N LEU A 312 32.67 6.72 7.38
CA LEU A 312 31.91 6.90 6.15
C LEU A 312 32.47 8.04 5.29
N ARG A 313 32.61 7.76 4.01
CA ARG A 313 33.00 8.74 3.00
C ARG A 313 31.77 9.55 2.53
N PRO A 314 31.96 10.71 1.91
CA PRO A 314 30.84 11.53 1.41
C PRO A 314 29.88 10.77 0.52
N GLU A 315 30.36 9.93 -0.39
CA GLU A 315 29.54 9.11 -1.30
C GLU A 315 28.66 8.12 -0.51
N GLU A 316 29.21 7.53 0.56
CA GLU A 316 28.49 6.58 1.42
C GLU A 316 27.44 7.28 2.27
N ILE A 317 27.73 8.49 2.79
CA ILE A 317 26.75 9.31 3.51
C ILE A 317 25.57 9.68 2.62
N LEU A 318 25.84 10.04 1.36
CA LEU A 318 24.81 10.42 0.37
C LEU A 318 23.94 9.26 -0.06
N MET A 319 24.49 8.03 -0.13
CA MET A 319 23.76 6.83 -0.54
C MET A 319 23.21 6.00 0.63
N SER A 320 23.51 6.37 1.87
CA SER A 320 23.03 5.65 3.05
C SER A 320 21.51 5.74 3.16
N GLU A 321 20.88 4.59 3.32
CA GLU A 321 19.44 4.44 3.53
C GLU A 321 19.12 4.08 5.00
N SER A 322 19.95 4.54 5.96
CA SER A 322 19.63 4.41 7.39
C SER A 322 18.24 4.96 7.65
N GLN A 323 17.43 4.16 8.33
CA GLN A 323 16.02 4.42 8.57
C GLN A 323 15.79 5.45 9.69
N GLU A 324 14.55 5.80 9.96
CA GLU A 324 14.12 6.69 11.04
C GLU A 324 14.77 8.07 10.99
N ARG A 325 14.95 8.63 9.77
CA ARG A 325 15.49 9.98 9.55
C ARG A 325 14.51 10.83 8.76
N MET A 326 14.46 12.11 9.11
CA MET A 326 13.65 13.13 8.43
C MET A 326 14.51 14.37 8.17
N MET A 327 14.17 15.14 7.13
CA MET A 327 14.79 16.43 6.81
C MET A 327 13.72 17.51 6.78
N ALA A 328 13.87 18.53 7.64
CA ALA A 328 12.93 19.65 7.72
C ALA A 328 13.58 20.96 7.25
N VAL A 329 12.74 21.81 6.66
CA VAL A 329 13.06 23.21 6.38
C VAL A 329 12.41 24.07 7.44
N VAL A 330 13.19 24.89 8.14
CA VAL A 330 12.81 25.63 9.35
C VAL A 330 13.22 27.10 9.23
N ARG A 331 12.32 28.01 9.58
CA ARG A 331 12.66 29.45 9.60
C ARG A 331 13.77 29.73 10.65
N PRO A 332 14.71 30.64 10.38
CA PRO A 332 15.80 30.93 11.34
C PRO A 332 15.31 31.29 12.75
N GLY A 333 14.19 31.99 12.85
CA GLY A 333 13.58 32.36 14.14
C GLY A 333 12.98 31.19 14.95
N ASP A 334 12.70 30.06 14.29
CA ASP A 334 12.00 28.92 14.89
C ASP A 334 12.97 27.78 15.27
N ILE A 335 14.26 27.90 14.92
CA ILE A 335 15.28 26.85 15.18
C ILE A 335 15.34 26.48 16.67
N ALA A 336 15.31 27.47 17.54
CA ALA A 336 15.39 27.20 19.00
C ALA A 336 14.19 26.39 19.49
N ALA A 337 12.99 26.69 18.98
CA ALA A 337 11.76 25.93 19.32
C ALA A 337 11.81 24.51 18.73
N PHE A 338 12.25 24.38 17.47
CA PHE A 338 12.45 23.09 16.82
C PHE A 338 13.38 22.18 17.63
N MET A 339 14.58 22.69 17.98
CA MET A 339 15.57 21.92 18.74
C MET A 339 15.05 21.53 20.15
N ALA A 340 14.33 22.43 20.81
CA ALA A 340 13.75 22.13 22.12
C ALA A 340 12.68 21.01 22.08
N ILE A 341 11.89 20.95 21.00
CA ILE A 341 10.91 19.86 20.79
C ILE A 341 11.67 18.54 20.52
N CYS A 342 12.70 18.56 19.66
CA CYS A 342 13.52 17.37 19.42
C CYS A 342 14.20 16.87 20.69
N GLU A 343 14.77 17.75 21.51
CA GLU A 343 15.38 17.41 22.81
C GLU A 343 14.35 16.80 23.78
N LYS A 344 13.14 17.35 23.85
CA LYS A 344 12.04 16.79 24.65
C LYS A 344 11.73 15.35 24.31
N TRP A 345 11.76 14.98 23.03
CA TRP A 345 11.44 13.65 22.55
C TRP A 345 12.68 12.73 22.43
N ASP A 346 13.85 13.18 22.86
CA ASP A 346 15.12 12.46 22.71
C ASP A 346 15.43 12.09 21.24
N VAL A 347 15.07 12.99 20.32
CA VAL A 347 15.31 12.86 18.88
C VAL A 347 16.52 13.73 18.51
N PRO A 348 17.66 13.15 18.12
CA PRO A 348 18.81 13.90 17.64
C PRO A 348 18.43 14.81 16.46
N ALA A 349 18.91 16.07 16.47
CA ALA A 349 18.66 17.03 15.41
C ALA A 349 19.87 17.92 15.17
N THR A 350 20.19 18.18 13.90
CA THR A 350 21.34 19.00 13.51
C THR A 350 21.00 19.88 12.32
N VAL A 351 21.34 21.16 12.39
CA VAL A 351 21.30 22.06 11.23
C VAL A 351 22.46 21.71 10.33
N ILE A 352 22.20 21.19 9.15
CA ILE A 352 23.22 20.77 8.18
C ILE A 352 23.39 21.73 7.01
N GLY A 353 22.49 22.73 6.88
CA GLY A 353 22.56 23.62 5.74
C GLY A 353 21.53 24.74 5.76
N GLU A 354 21.39 25.39 4.61
CA GLU A 354 20.42 26.46 4.40
C GLU A 354 19.88 26.47 2.97
N VAL A 355 18.66 26.94 2.83
CA VAL A 355 17.99 27.17 1.55
C VAL A 355 18.56 28.42 0.88
N THR A 356 18.79 28.35 -0.44
CA THR A 356 19.25 29.45 -1.27
C THR A 356 18.32 29.68 -2.47
N ASP A 357 18.57 30.74 -3.22
CA ASP A 357 17.89 31.06 -4.50
C ASP A 357 18.84 30.94 -5.72
N THR A 358 19.92 30.19 -5.55
CA THR A 358 20.99 30.09 -6.57
C THR A 358 20.63 29.18 -7.74
N GLY A 359 19.58 28.37 -7.63
CA GLY A 359 19.28 27.31 -8.60
C GLY A 359 20.24 26.12 -8.51
N ARG A 360 21.02 26.01 -7.42
CA ARG A 360 22.06 24.99 -7.25
C ARG A 360 21.93 24.31 -5.90
N LEU A 361 22.11 22.99 -5.92
CA LEU A 361 22.42 22.21 -4.72
C LEU A 361 23.94 22.14 -4.60
N VAL A 362 24.47 22.77 -3.56
CA VAL A 362 25.91 22.80 -3.28
C VAL A 362 26.18 22.08 -1.97
N MET A 363 27.10 21.08 -1.99
CA MET A 363 27.51 20.39 -0.78
C MET A 363 29.03 20.51 -0.56
N THR A 364 29.42 20.68 0.69
CA THR A 364 30.82 20.80 1.11
C THR A 364 31.24 19.63 1.99
N TRP A 365 32.49 19.25 1.89
CA TRP A 365 33.20 18.29 2.75
C TRP A 365 34.64 18.77 2.99
N ASP A 366 35.04 18.86 4.24
CA ASP A 366 36.37 19.40 4.66
C ASP A 366 36.70 20.77 4.04
N GLY A 367 35.66 21.59 3.85
CA GLY A 367 35.77 22.93 3.27
C GLY A 367 35.85 22.96 1.73
N GLU A 368 35.89 21.84 1.06
CA GLU A 368 35.89 21.74 -0.41
C GLU A 368 34.45 21.50 -0.93
N VAL A 369 34.12 22.12 -2.05
CA VAL A 369 32.84 21.86 -2.73
C VAL A 369 32.93 20.51 -3.48
N ILE A 370 32.14 19.55 -3.06
CA ILE A 370 32.10 18.19 -3.63
C ILE A 370 30.85 17.91 -4.49
N VAL A 371 29.80 18.72 -4.32
CA VAL A 371 28.58 18.69 -5.15
C VAL A 371 28.24 20.11 -5.57
N ASP A 372 27.97 20.31 -6.83
CA ASP A 372 27.41 21.54 -7.40
C ASP A 372 26.56 21.19 -8.63
N ILE A 373 25.27 20.92 -8.41
CA ILE A 373 24.33 20.44 -9.43
C ILE A 373 23.05 21.27 -9.47
N PRO A 374 22.34 21.34 -10.61
CA PRO A 374 20.97 21.81 -10.65
C PRO A 374 20.06 20.71 -10.02
N PRO A 375 19.35 20.95 -8.90
CA PRO A 375 18.67 19.89 -8.16
C PRO A 375 17.56 19.21 -8.99
N GLY A 376 16.83 19.94 -9.84
CA GLY A 376 15.80 19.40 -10.71
C GLY A 376 16.30 18.31 -11.66
N THR A 377 17.56 18.38 -12.11
CA THR A 377 18.15 17.39 -13.01
C THR A 377 18.34 16.02 -12.35
N ALA A 378 18.55 15.99 -11.03
CA ALA A 378 18.63 14.75 -10.28
C ALA A 378 17.24 14.26 -9.85
N ALA A 379 16.32 15.14 -9.45
CA ALA A 379 14.98 14.79 -8.97
C ALA A 379 13.98 14.51 -10.11
N ASP A 380 13.50 15.57 -10.80
CA ASP A 380 12.34 15.45 -11.70
C ASP A 380 12.70 15.24 -13.18
N GLU A 381 13.86 15.75 -13.59
CA GLU A 381 14.33 15.78 -14.99
C GLU A 381 15.22 14.59 -15.35
N GLY A 382 15.16 13.51 -14.57
CA GLY A 382 15.88 12.27 -14.83
C GLY A 382 15.55 11.65 -16.20
N PRO A 383 16.27 10.60 -16.62
CA PRO A 383 16.00 9.93 -17.88
C PRO A 383 14.57 9.37 -17.90
N VAL A 384 13.97 9.38 -19.10
CA VAL A 384 12.67 8.75 -19.36
C VAL A 384 12.84 7.85 -20.57
N TYR A 385 12.57 6.57 -20.40
CA TYR A 385 12.71 5.58 -21.46
C TYR A 385 11.37 5.23 -22.09
N GLU A 386 11.31 5.27 -23.40
CA GLU A 386 10.24 4.65 -24.17
C GLU A 386 10.64 3.21 -24.47
N ARG A 387 10.37 2.29 -23.51
CA ARG A 387 10.68 0.88 -23.68
C ARG A 387 9.84 0.28 -24.79
N PRO A 388 10.42 -0.55 -25.67
CA PRO A 388 9.63 -1.33 -26.62
C PRO A 388 8.74 -2.32 -25.86
N PHE A 389 7.52 -2.55 -26.36
CA PHE A 389 6.62 -3.54 -25.77
C PHE A 389 5.76 -4.20 -26.84
N HIS A 390 5.47 -5.48 -26.66
CA HIS A 390 4.57 -6.29 -27.48
C HIS A 390 3.95 -7.40 -26.65
N GLU A 391 2.80 -7.85 -27.10
CA GLU A 391 2.07 -8.96 -26.46
C GLU A 391 2.97 -10.20 -26.41
N PRO A 392 2.97 -10.95 -25.26
CA PRO A 392 3.71 -12.20 -25.13
C PRO A 392 3.32 -13.21 -26.20
N ALA A 393 4.34 -13.84 -26.80
CA ALA A 393 4.11 -14.80 -27.90
C ALA A 393 3.21 -16.00 -27.49
N GLY A 394 3.21 -16.34 -26.20
CA GLY A 394 2.38 -17.41 -25.62
C GLY A 394 0.96 -16.99 -25.22
N GLN A 395 0.61 -15.69 -25.24
CA GLN A 395 -0.64 -15.17 -24.68
C GLN A 395 -1.88 -15.77 -25.34
N ALA A 396 -1.92 -15.82 -26.68
CA ALA A 396 -3.05 -16.39 -27.40
C ALA A 396 -3.27 -17.89 -27.11
N ALA A 397 -2.17 -18.65 -26.91
CA ALA A 397 -2.27 -20.07 -26.56
C ALA A 397 -2.78 -20.25 -25.12
N LEU A 398 -2.30 -19.41 -24.18
CA LEU A 398 -2.76 -19.40 -22.81
C LEU A 398 -4.27 -19.10 -22.71
N ASN A 399 -4.73 -18.07 -23.44
CA ASN A 399 -6.13 -17.69 -23.45
C ASN A 399 -7.05 -18.69 -24.18
N ALA A 400 -6.51 -19.46 -25.14
CA ALA A 400 -7.25 -20.53 -25.79
C ALA A 400 -7.37 -21.81 -24.95
N ASP A 401 -6.59 -21.92 -23.87
CA ASP A 401 -6.62 -23.06 -22.94
C ASP A 401 -7.73 -22.88 -21.88
N ALA A 402 -8.98 -22.77 -22.37
CA ALA A 402 -10.14 -22.51 -21.52
C ALA A 402 -10.43 -23.67 -20.56
N PRO A 403 -10.91 -23.37 -19.33
CA PRO A 403 -11.24 -24.38 -18.31
C PRO A 403 -12.48 -25.22 -18.61
N ASP A 404 -13.25 -24.93 -19.65
CA ASP A 404 -14.51 -25.61 -20.00
C ASP A 404 -14.36 -27.12 -20.21
N ARG A 405 -13.13 -27.58 -20.52
CA ARG A 405 -12.78 -28.98 -20.71
C ARG A 405 -12.31 -29.69 -19.45
N LEU A 406 -12.13 -28.98 -18.35
CA LEU A 406 -11.74 -29.57 -17.08
C LEU A 406 -12.91 -30.41 -16.54
N GLU A 407 -12.57 -31.53 -15.91
CA GLU A 407 -13.59 -32.41 -15.33
C GLU A 407 -14.25 -31.71 -14.13
N ARG A 408 -15.57 -31.55 -14.23
CA ARG A 408 -16.34 -30.99 -13.12
C ARG A 408 -16.44 -32.00 -11.98
N PRO A 409 -16.40 -31.55 -10.71
CA PRO A 409 -16.44 -32.45 -9.57
C PRO A 409 -17.78 -33.20 -9.49
N ALA A 410 -17.74 -34.48 -9.19
CA ALA A 410 -18.92 -35.28 -8.92
C ALA A 410 -19.52 -35.06 -7.51
N ASP A 411 -18.70 -34.51 -6.60
CA ASP A 411 -19.04 -34.18 -5.21
C ASP A 411 -18.69 -32.72 -4.91
N LEU A 412 -19.71 -31.86 -5.01
CA LEU A 412 -19.56 -30.40 -4.79
C LEU A 412 -19.16 -30.05 -3.34
N ARG A 413 -19.61 -30.90 -2.37
CA ARG A 413 -19.21 -30.75 -0.96
C ARG A 413 -17.72 -30.96 -0.78
N GLN A 414 -17.17 -32.01 -1.39
CA GLN A 414 -15.74 -32.29 -1.31
C GLN A 414 -14.92 -31.18 -1.96
N SER A 415 -15.35 -30.63 -3.08
CA SER A 415 -14.72 -29.48 -3.73
C SER A 415 -14.72 -28.24 -2.82
N LEU A 416 -15.85 -27.92 -2.19
CA LEU A 416 -15.89 -26.83 -1.22
C LEU A 416 -14.87 -27.03 -0.09
N LEU A 417 -14.81 -28.22 0.52
CA LEU A 417 -13.85 -28.48 1.60
C LEU A 417 -12.40 -28.41 1.12
N LYS A 418 -12.12 -28.87 -0.10
CA LYS A 418 -10.77 -28.79 -0.68
C LYS A 418 -10.35 -27.35 -0.96
N LEU A 419 -11.24 -26.52 -1.49
CA LEU A 419 -11.02 -25.11 -1.69
C LEU A 419 -10.79 -24.38 -0.36
N LEU A 420 -11.72 -24.53 0.59
CA LEU A 420 -11.69 -23.91 1.90
C LEU A 420 -10.44 -24.30 2.72
N GLY A 421 -9.90 -25.49 2.49
CA GLY A 421 -8.65 -25.98 3.10
C GLY A 421 -7.39 -25.63 2.29
N SER A 422 -7.51 -25.01 1.12
CA SER A 422 -6.34 -24.59 0.34
C SER A 422 -5.61 -23.42 1.01
N PRO A 423 -4.30 -23.25 0.82
CA PRO A 423 -3.54 -22.17 1.47
C PRO A 423 -4.09 -20.78 1.20
N ASN A 424 -4.64 -20.52 0.00
CA ASN A 424 -5.20 -19.23 -0.36
C ASN A 424 -6.52 -18.92 0.36
N LEU A 425 -7.37 -19.91 0.53
CA LEU A 425 -8.71 -19.73 1.12
C LEU A 425 -8.79 -20.16 2.60
N ALA A 426 -7.76 -20.83 3.12
CA ALA A 426 -7.68 -21.17 4.55
C ALA A 426 -7.48 -19.92 5.41
N SER A 427 -7.92 -20.02 6.67
CA SER A 427 -7.80 -18.96 7.66
C SER A 427 -6.39 -18.37 7.74
N LYS A 428 -6.32 -17.06 7.69
CA LYS A 428 -5.06 -16.30 7.88
C LYS A 428 -4.79 -15.96 9.34
N GLU A 429 -5.51 -16.56 10.30
CA GLU A 429 -5.38 -16.27 11.72
C GLU A 429 -3.96 -16.52 12.24
N TRP A 430 -3.23 -17.49 11.68
CA TRP A 430 -1.83 -17.70 12.01
C TRP A 430 -0.98 -16.44 11.76
N VAL A 431 -1.26 -15.69 10.71
CA VAL A 431 -0.63 -14.38 10.41
C VAL A 431 -1.22 -13.28 11.30
N THR A 432 -2.53 -13.08 11.22
CA THR A 432 -3.20 -11.93 11.82
C THR A 432 -3.26 -11.94 13.35
N SER A 433 -3.07 -13.12 14.00
CA SER A 433 -2.97 -13.20 15.47
C SER A 433 -1.66 -12.62 16.00
N GLN A 434 -0.64 -12.43 15.16
CA GLN A 434 0.63 -11.81 15.52
C GLN A 434 0.57 -10.28 15.48
N TYR A 435 -0.49 -9.72 14.87
CA TYR A 435 -0.70 -8.28 14.69
C TYR A 435 -1.63 -7.71 15.77
N ASP A 436 -1.29 -6.52 16.28
CA ASP A 436 -2.18 -5.72 17.13
C ASP A 436 -3.27 -5.10 16.26
N ARG A 437 -4.38 -5.80 16.08
CA ARG A 437 -5.51 -5.35 15.22
C ARG A 437 -6.39 -4.28 15.87
N TYR A 438 -6.42 -4.20 17.18
CA TYR A 438 -7.36 -3.37 17.95
C TYR A 438 -6.67 -2.41 18.91
N VAL A 439 -5.37 -2.24 18.84
CA VAL A 439 -4.63 -1.26 19.62
C VAL A 439 -5.20 0.15 19.38
N ARG A 440 -5.22 0.98 20.42
CA ARG A 440 -5.88 2.31 20.45
C ARG A 440 -7.41 2.27 20.43
N ALA A 441 -8.07 1.13 20.35
CA ALA A 441 -9.52 0.94 20.42
C ALA A 441 -10.36 1.70 19.35
N ASN A 442 -9.73 2.14 18.24
CA ASN A 442 -10.41 2.81 17.12
C ASN A 442 -10.88 1.87 16.02
N THR A 443 -10.34 0.66 15.98
CA THR A 443 -10.71 -0.35 14.98
C THR A 443 -12.10 -0.89 15.25
N VAL A 444 -12.99 -0.78 14.28
CA VAL A 444 -14.36 -1.28 14.34
C VAL A 444 -14.60 -2.51 13.47
N LEU A 445 -13.80 -2.66 12.41
CA LEU A 445 -13.68 -3.88 11.59
C LEU A 445 -12.20 -4.14 11.31
N ALA A 446 -11.78 -5.39 11.39
CA ALA A 446 -10.48 -5.90 10.97
C ALA A 446 -10.67 -7.31 10.43
N GLN A 447 -9.64 -7.88 9.80
CA GLN A 447 -9.71 -9.26 9.31
C GLN A 447 -10.31 -10.21 10.36
N PRO A 448 -11.22 -11.11 9.93
CA PRO A 448 -11.52 -11.53 8.56
C PRO A 448 -12.63 -10.72 7.86
N ALA A 449 -12.89 -9.47 8.22
CA ALA A 449 -13.82 -8.62 7.49
C ALA A 449 -13.24 -8.22 6.12
N ASP A 450 -14.11 -7.97 5.13
CA ASP A 450 -13.76 -7.63 3.75
C ASP A 450 -12.93 -6.34 3.65
N ALA A 451 -13.16 -5.39 4.53
CA ALA A 451 -12.32 -4.21 4.70
C ALA A 451 -12.05 -3.90 6.17
N GLY A 452 -10.87 -3.38 6.46
CA GLY A 452 -10.56 -2.80 7.77
C GLY A 452 -11.24 -1.45 7.93
N MET A 453 -11.83 -1.16 9.12
CA MET A 453 -12.49 0.11 9.38
C MET A 453 -12.07 0.71 10.70
N LEU A 454 -11.79 2.01 10.69
CA LEU A 454 -11.40 2.81 11.86
C LEU A 454 -12.42 3.90 12.14
N ARG A 455 -12.72 4.09 13.42
CA ARG A 455 -13.41 5.29 13.93
C ARG A 455 -12.38 6.42 14.05
N ILE A 456 -12.73 7.61 13.57
CA ILE A 456 -11.81 8.75 13.59
C ILE A 456 -12.04 9.74 14.74
N SER A 457 -13.16 9.63 15.45
CA SER A 457 -13.58 10.57 16.52
C SER A 457 -12.62 10.65 17.71
N GLU A 458 -12.04 9.52 18.14
CA GLU A 458 -11.16 9.46 19.30
C GLU A 458 -9.75 9.95 19.00
N VAL A 459 -9.27 9.71 17.78
CA VAL A 459 -8.00 10.27 17.28
C VAL A 459 -8.06 11.80 17.31
N MET A 460 -9.19 12.38 16.87
CA MET A 460 -9.45 13.82 16.90
C MET A 460 -9.51 14.40 18.32
N ALA A 461 -10.01 13.64 19.29
CA ALA A 461 -10.10 14.08 20.70
C ALA A 461 -8.73 14.10 21.38
N THR A 462 -7.81 13.21 21.02
CA THR A 462 -6.46 13.13 21.59
C THR A 462 -5.61 14.32 21.13
N GLU A 463 -5.74 14.73 19.88
CA GLU A 463 -5.02 15.90 19.35
C GLU A 463 -5.48 17.22 19.99
N ARG A 464 -6.77 17.34 20.35
CA ARG A 464 -7.28 18.51 21.08
C ARG A 464 -6.71 18.63 22.49
N ARG A 465 -6.33 17.52 23.14
CA ARG A 465 -5.72 17.53 24.47
C ARG A 465 -4.24 17.88 24.42
N SER A 466 -3.53 17.45 23.39
CA SER A 466 -2.10 17.77 23.23
C SER A 466 -1.87 19.23 22.78
N SER A 467 -2.78 19.81 22.00
CA SER A 467 -2.72 21.21 21.57
C SER A 467 -3.19 22.23 22.65
N ALA A 468 -4.02 21.77 23.59
CA ALA A 468 -4.39 22.55 24.76
C ALA A 468 -3.43 22.20 25.89
N GLY A 469 -2.20 22.78 25.91
CA GLY A 469 -1.18 22.48 26.90
C GLY A 469 -1.78 22.24 28.29
N GLU A 470 -1.45 21.12 28.94
CA GLU A 470 -1.97 20.69 30.22
C GLU A 470 -1.78 21.77 31.29
N SER A 471 -2.76 22.64 31.43
CA SER A 471 -3.00 23.28 32.70
C SER A 471 -3.90 22.32 33.51
N GLU A 472 -3.43 21.83 34.66
CA GLU A 472 -4.22 21.08 35.62
C GLU A 472 -5.63 21.69 35.78
N PRO A 473 -6.68 20.88 35.92
CA PRO A 473 -8.01 21.39 36.09
C PRO A 473 -8.07 22.19 37.41
N ALA A 474 -8.07 23.52 37.29
CA ALA A 474 -8.43 24.38 38.42
C ALA A 474 -9.84 24.01 38.88
N THR A 475 -9.97 23.66 40.13
CA THR A 475 -11.25 23.39 40.78
C THR A 475 -12.20 24.54 40.46
N PRO A 476 -13.41 24.32 39.89
CA PRO A 476 -14.31 25.42 39.54
C PRO A 476 -14.78 26.11 40.81
N THR A 477 -14.45 27.37 40.98
CA THR A 477 -15.12 28.23 41.93
C THR A 477 -16.51 28.62 41.37
N SER A 478 -17.52 28.55 42.20
CA SER A 478 -18.94 28.63 41.90
C SER A 478 -19.46 30.00 41.45
N ALA A 479 -18.86 30.66 40.48
CA ALA A 479 -19.29 32.00 40.06
C ALA A 479 -19.21 32.32 38.56
N GLU A 480 -19.07 31.36 37.64
CA GLU A 480 -19.19 31.61 36.20
C GLU A 480 -20.01 30.53 35.46
N ALA A 481 -21.30 30.47 35.86
CA ALA A 481 -22.30 29.73 35.09
C ALA A 481 -22.91 30.66 34.03
N GLY A 482 -22.40 30.63 32.78
CA GLY A 482 -23.01 31.44 31.73
C GLY A 482 -22.43 31.38 30.31
N ALA A 483 -21.35 30.66 30.05
CA ALA A 483 -20.88 30.46 28.69
C ALA A 483 -21.11 28.99 28.28
N THR A 484 -22.16 28.73 27.51
CA THR A 484 -22.40 27.43 26.89
C THR A 484 -21.32 27.21 25.83
N ILE A 485 -20.22 26.55 26.22
CA ILE A 485 -19.30 26.00 25.26
C ILE A 485 -20.09 24.95 24.46
N LYS A 486 -20.45 25.26 23.24
CA LYS A 486 -20.96 24.24 22.28
C LYS A 486 -19.86 23.22 22.12
N HIS A 487 -19.89 22.15 22.90
CA HIS A 487 -19.11 20.95 22.60
C HIS A 487 -19.58 20.48 21.22
N ALA A 488 -18.72 20.57 20.22
CA ALA A 488 -18.96 19.88 18.95
C ALA A 488 -19.20 18.41 19.31
N GLN A 489 -20.33 17.84 18.87
CA GLN A 489 -20.62 16.42 19.04
C GLN A 489 -19.41 15.65 18.48
N PRO A 490 -18.92 14.61 19.18
CA PRO A 490 -17.87 13.78 18.62
C PRO A 490 -18.37 13.20 17.30
N THR A 491 -17.56 13.31 16.23
CA THR A 491 -17.92 12.70 14.95
C THR A 491 -17.98 11.19 15.10
N THR A 492 -19.00 10.57 14.52
CA THR A 492 -19.15 9.11 14.44
C THR A 492 -18.55 8.57 13.15
N ARG A 493 -17.95 9.44 12.31
CA ARG A 493 -17.35 9.11 11.03
C ARG A 493 -16.21 8.12 11.15
N GLY A 494 -16.08 7.29 10.12
CA GLY A 494 -15.00 6.34 9.97
C GLY A 494 -14.40 6.34 8.55
N ILE A 495 -13.25 5.70 8.44
CA ILE A 495 -12.64 5.33 7.17
C ILE A 495 -12.54 3.82 7.06
N ALA A 496 -12.71 3.30 5.85
CA ALA A 496 -12.53 1.89 5.54
C ALA A 496 -11.44 1.73 4.48
N LEU A 497 -10.67 0.65 4.56
CA LEU A 497 -9.61 0.34 3.61
C LEU A 497 -9.64 -1.14 3.24
N ALA A 498 -9.40 -1.41 1.96
CA ALA A 498 -9.15 -2.75 1.42
C ALA A 498 -7.97 -2.72 0.46
N THR A 499 -7.21 -3.80 0.40
CA THR A 499 -6.21 -4.05 -0.64
C THR A 499 -6.63 -5.27 -1.44
N ASP A 500 -6.28 -5.29 -2.72
CA ASP A 500 -6.54 -6.41 -3.61
C ASP A 500 -5.55 -6.48 -4.77
N GLY A 501 -5.41 -7.68 -5.37
CA GLY A 501 -4.65 -7.94 -6.57
C GLY A 501 -4.58 -9.43 -6.89
N ASN A 502 -4.97 -9.83 -8.11
CA ASN A 502 -4.95 -11.22 -8.54
C ASN A 502 -3.97 -11.43 -9.70
N GLY A 503 -2.81 -12.05 -9.39
CA GLY A 503 -1.75 -12.31 -10.36
C GLY A 503 -2.15 -13.29 -11.46
N ARG A 504 -3.05 -14.25 -11.19
CA ARG A 504 -3.54 -15.20 -12.20
C ARG A 504 -4.43 -14.49 -13.21
N TYR A 505 -5.36 -13.66 -12.77
CA TYR A 505 -6.20 -12.86 -13.66
C TYR A 505 -5.36 -11.92 -14.53
N ALA A 506 -4.40 -11.21 -13.91
CA ALA A 506 -3.52 -10.31 -14.64
C ALA A 506 -2.54 -11.05 -15.60
N LYS A 507 -2.21 -12.33 -15.34
CA LYS A 507 -1.46 -13.17 -16.26
C LYS A 507 -2.27 -13.55 -17.49
N LEU A 508 -3.57 -13.82 -17.34
CA LEU A 508 -4.47 -14.13 -18.43
C LEU A 508 -4.80 -12.89 -19.28
N ASP A 509 -5.07 -11.76 -18.63
CA ASP A 509 -5.30 -10.48 -19.28
C ASP A 509 -4.90 -9.34 -18.31
N PRO A 510 -3.76 -8.67 -18.53
CA PRO A 510 -3.29 -7.62 -17.62
C PRO A 510 -4.24 -6.42 -17.51
N TYR A 511 -4.96 -6.11 -18.60
CA TYR A 511 -5.95 -5.02 -18.63
C TYR A 511 -7.16 -5.36 -17.75
N ALA A 512 -7.76 -6.53 -17.98
CA ALA A 512 -8.92 -6.98 -17.22
C ALA A 512 -8.54 -7.30 -15.76
N GLY A 513 -7.39 -7.94 -15.53
CA GLY A 513 -6.91 -8.27 -14.18
C GLY A 513 -6.69 -7.03 -13.30
N ALA A 514 -6.18 -5.93 -13.87
CA ALA A 514 -6.04 -4.67 -13.15
C ALA A 514 -7.40 -4.01 -12.86
N GLN A 515 -8.39 -4.16 -13.75
CA GLN A 515 -9.76 -3.70 -13.51
C GLN A 515 -10.43 -4.52 -12.40
N LEU A 516 -10.25 -5.84 -12.40
CA LEU A 516 -10.80 -6.75 -11.40
C LEU A 516 -10.22 -6.47 -10.01
N ALA A 517 -8.91 -6.26 -9.89
CA ALA A 517 -8.28 -5.90 -8.63
C ALA A 517 -8.88 -4.62 -8.03
N LEU A 518 -9.09 -3.58 -8.85
CA LEU A 518 -9.76 -2.38 -8.37
C LEU A 518 -11.24 -2.61 -8.05
N ALA A 519 -11.97 -3.37 -8.87
CA ALA A 519 -13.38 -3.69 -8.65
C ALA A 519 -13.59 -4.42 -7.32
N GLU A 520 -12.72 -5.38 -7.00
CA GLU A 520 -12.78 -6.15 -5.77
C GLU A 520 -12.46 -5.28 -4.54
N ALA A 521 -11.33 -4.56 -4.51
CA ALA A 521 -11.03 -3.66 -3.40
C ALA A 521 -12.13 -2.59 -3.20
N TYR A 522 -12.72 -2.10 -4.29
CA TYR A 522 -13.83 -1.15 -4.28
C TYR A 522 -15.09 -1.76 -3.65
N ARG A 523 -15.43 -2.99 -4.03
CA ARG A 523 -16.55 -3.77 -3.49
C ARG A 523 -16.33 -4.12 -2.01
N ASN A 524 -15.11 -4.54 -1.64
CA ASN A 524 -14.74 -4.85 -0.26
C ASN A 524 -14.95 -3.67 0.69
N VAL A 525 -14.66 -2.45 0.25
CA VAL A 525 -15.02 -1.24 0.98
C VAL A 525 -16.54 -1.05 1.05
N ALA A 526 -17.25 -1.23 -0.08
CA ALA A 526 -18.68 -0.95 -0.17
C ALA A 526 -19.55 -1.93 0.65
N VAL A 527 -19.19 -3.21 0.74
CA VAL A 527 -19.93 -4.21 1.54
C VAL A 527 -19.92 -3.87 3.03
N THR A 528 -18.92 -3.15 3.51
CA THR A 528 -18.90 -2.65 4.91
C THR A 528 -19.83 -1.46 5.16
N GLY A 529 -20.48 -0.92 4.11
CA GLY A 529 -21.30 0.29 4.16
C GLY A 529 -20.51 1.59 3.95
N ALA A 530 -19.20 1.53 3.75
CA ALA A 530 -18.39 2.69 3.45
C ALA A 530 -18.43 3.04 1.95
N ARG A 531 -18.48 4.32 1.63
CA ARG A 531 -18.44 4.80 0.23
C ARG A 531 -16.98 4.91 -0.23
N PRO A 532 -16.55 4.13 -1.25
CA PRO A 532 -15.21 4.25 -1.81
C PRO A 532 -14.93 5.67 -2.31
N LEU A 533 -13.72 6.18 -2.05
CA LEU A 533 -13.36 7.58 -2.24
C LEU A 533 -12.13 7.79 -3.12
N ALA A 534 -11.08 7.01 -2.92
CA ALA A 534 -9.81 7.19 -3.63
C ALA A 534 -8.99 5.90 -3.66
N VAL A 535 -7.99 5.86 -4.55
CA VAL A 535 -7.17 4.69 -4.86
C VAL A 535 -5.69 5.02 -4.75
N THR A 536 -4.92 4.13 -4.15
CA THR A 536 -3.46 4.02 -4.29
C THR A 536 -3.12 2.68 -4.93
N ASN A 537 -1.93 2.52 -5.51
CA ASN A 537 -1.54 1.26 -6.14
C ASN A 537 -0.06 0.93 -5.94
N CYS A 538 0.26 -0.37 -5.98
CA CYS A 538 1.62 -0.88 -6.04
C CYS A 538 1.72 -1.87 -7.20
N LEU A 539 2.45 -1.49 -8.24
CA LEU A 539 2.50 -2.23 -9.50
C LEU A 539 3.74 -3.09 -9.55
N ASN A 540 3.58 -4.42 -9.31
CA ASN A 540 4.67 -5.38 -9.22
C ASN A 540 4.81 -6.17 -10.52
N PHE A 541 5.94 -6.03 -11.22
CA PHE A 541 6.21 -6.63 -12.53
C PHE A 541 7.66 -7.12 -12.62
N GLY A 542 7.95 -7.98 -13.60
CA GLY A 542 9.30 -8.44 -13.93
C GLY A 542 10.20 -7.31 -14.45
N SER A 543 11.24 -7.66 -15.20
CA SER A 543 12.18 -6.68 -15.76
C SER A 543 11.52 -5.76 -16.79
N PRO A 544 11.67 -4.43 -16.69
CA PRO A 544 11.18 -3.48 -17.69
C PRO A 544 12.01 -3.51 -19.00
N GLU A 545 13.07 -4.27 -19.04
CA GLU A 545 13.88 -4.47 -20.25
C GLU A 545 13.33 -5.60 -21.14
N ASP A 546 12.39 -6.41 -20.59
CA ASP A 546 11.65 -7.42 -21.35
C ASP A 546 10.41 -6.76 -21.99
N PRO A 547 10.31 -6.75 -23.35
CA PRO A 547 9.17 -6.16 -24.05
C PRO A 547 7.82 -6.82 -23.74
N GLU A 548 7.80 -8.10 -23.39
CA GLU A 548 6.58 -8.82 -22.99
C GLU A 548 6.09 -8.36 -21.60
N VAL A 549 7.01 -8.16 -20.66
CA VAL A 549 6.72 -7.58 -19.33
C VAL A 549 6.24 -6.14 -19.45
N MET A 550 6.87 -5.34 -20.30
CA MET A 550 6.44 -3.95 -20.50
C MET A 550 5.06 -3.85 -21.16
N TRP A 551 4.69 -4.82 -22.02
CA TRP A 551 3.32 -4.88 -22.53
C TRP A 551 2.32 -5.17 -21.39
N GLN A 552 2.61 -6.15 -20.54
CA GLN A 552 1.77 -6.46 -19.37
C GLN A 552 1.60 -5.23 -18.47
N PHE A 553 2.69 -4.49 -18.23
CA PHE A 553 2.66 -3.27 -17.43
C PHE A 553 1.81 -2.17 -18.10
N ALA A 554 2.01 -1.92 -19.40
CA ALA A 554 1.26 -0.90 -20.15
C ALA A 554 -0.25 -1.19 -20.15
N GLU A 555 -0.64 -2.46 -20.35
CA GLU A 555 -2.04 -2.89 -20.35
C GLU A 555 -2.66 -2.81 -18.94
N ALA A 556 -1.94 -3.22 -17.91
CA ALA A 556 -2.41 -3.11 -16.52
C ALA A 556 -2.63 -1.64 -16.11
N VAL A 557 -1.69 -0.75 -16.43
CA VAL A 557 -1.86 0.70 -16.16
C VAL A 557 -3.05 1.27 -16.93
N ARG A 558 -3.24 0.85 -18.20
CA ARG A 558 -4.39 1.27 -19.01
C ARG A 558 -5.70 0.78 -18.41
N GLY A 559 -5.76 -0.48 -17.98
CA GLY A 559 -6.92 -1.09 -17.35
C GLY A 559 -7.29 -0.39 -16.05
N LEU A 560 -6.32 -0.17 -15.17
CA LEU A 560 -6.53 0.51 -13.90
C LEU A 560 -6.99 1.97 -14.08
N ALA A 561 -6.39 2.71 -15.01
CA ALA A 561 -6.78 4.09 -15.29
C ALA A 561 -8.21 4.20 -15.85
N ASP A 562 -8.61 3.26 -16.72
CA ASP A 562 -9.96 3.19 -17.27
C ASP A 562 -10.98 2.79 -16.18
N ALA A 563 -10.62 1.86 -15.27
CA ALA A 563 -11.45 1.49 -14.14
C ALA A 563 -11.64 2.64 -13.13
N CYS A 564 -10.58 3.36 -12.78
CA CYS A 564 -10.68 4.56 -11.92
C CYS A 564 -11.66 5.59 -12.51
N ARG A 565 -11.62 5.79 -13.83
CA ARG A 565 -12.55 6.69 -14.53
C ARG A 565 -14.00 6.19 -14.45
N ALA A 566 -14.23 4.90 -14.69
CA ALA A 566 -15.57 4.32 -14.70
C ALA A 566 -16.21 4.29 -13.31
N LEU A 567 -15.40 3.95 -12.28
CA LEU A 567 -15.85 3.90 -10.88
C LEU A 567 -15.88 5.29 -10.21
N GLY A 568 -15.28 6.31 -10.84
CA GLY A 568 -15.32 7.68 -10.32
C GLY A 568 -14.36 7.95 -9.16
N VAL A 569 -13.29 7.17 -9.01
CA VAL A 569 -12.31 7.29 -7.93
C VAL A 569 -10.97 7.79 -8.44
N PRO A 570 -10.39 8.88 -7.85
CA PRO A 570 -9.07 9.38 -8.26
C PRO A 570 -7.94 8.49 -7.75
N VAL A 571 -6.84 8.46 -8.50
CA VAL A 571 -5.56 7.91 -8.02
C VAL A 571 -4.82 8.97 -7.22
N THR A 572 -4.47 8.67 -5.99
CA THR A 572 -3.78 9.61 -5.08
C THR A 572 -2.26 9.54 -5.24
N GLY A 573 -1.75 8.37 -5.57
CA GLY A 573 -0.34 8.06 -5.68
C GLY A 573 -0.15 6.55 -5.78
N GLY A 574 1.08 6.11 -5.70
CA GLY A 574 1.42 4.68 -5.74
C GLY A 574 2.91 4.45 -5.88
N ASN A 575 3.25 3.19 -6.12
CA ASN A 575 4.62 2.71 -6.30
C ASN A 575 4.69 1.78 -7.50
N VAL A 576 5.83 1.72 -8.17
CA VAL A 576 6.14 0.71 -9.19
C VAL A 576 7.34 -0.11 -8.72
N SER A 577 7.16 -1.41 -8.68
CA SER A 577 8.20 -2.38 -8.37
C SER A 577 8.49 -3.22 -9.62
N PHE A 578 9.63 -3.00 -10.22
CA PHE A 578 10.16 -3.78 -11.33
C PHE A 578 11.20 -4.80 -10.86
N TYR A 579 11.70 -5.59 -11.81
CA TYR A 579 12.71 -6.64 -11.60
C TYR A 579 12.26 -7.75 -10.64
N ASN A 580 10.94 -7.92 -10.44
CA ASN A 580 10.42 -9.02 -9.65
C ASN A 580 10.50 -10.32 -10.47
N GLN A 581 11.67 -10.96 -10.44
CA GLN A 581 11.95 -12.19 -11.14
C GLN A 581 13.09 -12.97 -10.51
N THR A 582 13.10 -14.29 -10.71
CA THR A 582 14.16 -15.17 -10.28
C THR A 582 14.84 -15.74 -11.53
N GLY A 583 16.09 -15.34 -11.77
CA GLY A 583 16.76 -15.61 -13.05
C GLY A 583 15.97 -15.04 -14.23
N ALA A 584 15.60 -15.89 -15.18
CA ALA A 584 14.79 -15.49 -16.35
C ALA A 584 13.28 -15.58 -16.13
N THR A 585 12.81 -16.03 -14.97
CA THR A 585 11.37 -16.25 -14.72
C THR A 585 10.79 -15.06 -13.95
N ALA A 586 9.98 -14.25 -14.62
CA ALA A 586 9.24 -13.17 -14.02
C ALA A 586 8.06 -13.71 -13.19
N ILE A 587 7.68 -12.98 -12.14
CA ILE A 587 6.40 -13.20 -11.45
C ILE A 587 5.22 -13.00 -12.40
N HIS A 588 4.04 -13.45 -12.04
CA HIS A 588 2.83 -12.98 -12.71
C HIS A 588 2.69 -11.45 -12.55
N PRO A 589 2.16 -10.74 -13.55
CA PRO A 589 1.81 -9.32 -13.40
C PRO A 589 0.92 -9.16 -12.17
N THR A 590 1.33 -8.35 -11.21
CA THR A 590 0.59 -8.22 -9.95
C THR A 590 0.35 -6.74 -9.62
N PRO A 591 -0.65 -6.11 -10.26
CA PRO A 591 -1.12 -4.79 -9.87
C PRO A 591 -1.90 -4.91 -8.56
N VAL A 592 -1.30 -4.48 -7.46
CA VAL A 592 -1.97 -4.37 -6.16
C VAL A 592 -2.57 -2.99 -6.05
N VAL A 593 -3.81 -2.90 -5.59
CA VAL A 593 -4.52 -1.65 -5.34
C VAL A 593 -4.92 -1.54 -3.88
N GLY A 594 -4.99 -0.30 -3.38
CA GLY A 594 -5.58 0.03 -2.08
C GLY A 594 -6.70 1.02 -2.29
N VAL A 595 -7.89 0.72 -1.77
CA VAL A 595 -9.05 1.62 -1.82
C VAL A 595 -9.37 2.14 -0.43
N LEU A 596 -9.49 3.47 -0.33
CA LEU A 596 -9.98 4.15 0.87
C LEU A 596 -11.43 4.59 0.64
N GLY A 597 -12.28 4.31 1.62
CA GLY A 597 -13.66 4.79 1.67
C GLY A 597 -14.00 5.50 2.98
N VAL A 598 -15.15 6.17 3.00
CA VAL A 598 -15.65 6.94 4.14
C VAL A 598 -17.05 6.47 4.50
N ILE A 599 -17.31 6.35 5.80
CA ILE A 599 -18.63 6.13 6.38
C ILE A 599 -18.96 7.27 7.35
N ASP A 600 -20.15 7.87 7.21
CA ASP A 600 -20.53 9.00 8.03
C ASP A 600 -20.84 8.63 9.49
N ASP A 601 -21.28 7.39 9.71
CA ASP A 601 -21.52 6.84 11.06
C ASP A 601 -21.07 5.38 11.10
N VAL A 602 -20.02 5.09 11.87
CA VAL A 602 -19.52 3.71 12.06
C VAL A 602 -20.52 2.78 12.75
N ALA A 603 -21.56 3.30 13.38
CA ALA A 603 -22.62 2.49 13.94
C ALA A 603 -23.44 1.77 12.85
N LYS A 604 -23.50 2.35 11.64
CA LYS A 604 -24.19 1.80 10.47
C LYS A 604 -23.35 0.84 9.65
N ARG A 605 -22.12 0.53 10.10
CA ARG A 605 -21.26 -0.45 9.39
C ARG A 605 -21.95 -1.80 9.31
N VAL A 606 -21.74 -2.49 8.21
CA VAL A 606 -22.25 -3.84 8.00
C VAL A 606 -21.16 -4.86 8.35
N PRO A 607 -21.42 -5.78 9.30
CA PRO A 607 -20.49 -6.85 9.62
C PRO A 607 -20.48 -7.93 8.55
N THR A 608 -19.37 -8.67 8.41
CA THR A 608 -19.27 -9.80 7.47
C THR A 608 -20.06 -10.99 7.95
N GLY A 609 -20.80 -11.64 7.00
CA GLY A 609 -21.39 -12.96 7.11
C GLY A 609 -22.72 -13.02 7.89
N PHE A 610 -23.06 -14.22 8.37
CA PHE A 610 -24.35 -14.52 9.00
C PHE A 610 -24.32 -14.21 10.50
N VAL A 611 -25.01 -13.15 10.88
CA VAL A 611 -24.94 -12.59 12.25
C VAL A 611 -26.01 -13.12 13.21
N ALA A 612 -27.08 -13.69 12.70
CA ALA A 612 -28.21 -14.26 13.47
C ALA A 612 -28.97 -15.28 12.62
N GLU A 613 -29.80 -16.09 13.28
CA GLU A 613 -30.76 -17.00 12.62
C GLU A 613 -32.00 -16.25 12.11
N GLY A 614 -32.67 -16.81 11.10
CA GLY A 614 -33.94 -16.29 10.57
C GLY A 614 -33.79 -15.08 9.66
N LEU A 615 -32.62 -14.79 9.19
CA LEU A 615 -32.37 -13.74 8.18
C LEU A 615 -32.53 -14.33 6.77
N GLU A 616 -33.00 -13.52 5.82
CA GLU A 616 -33.05 -13.87 4.42
C GLU A 616 -31.65 -13.79 3.81
N VAL A 617 -31.19 -14.83 3.15
CA VAL A 617 -29.93 -14.87 2.40
C VAL A 617 -30.20 -14.43 0.98
N VAL A 618 -29.52 -13.40 0.52
CA VAL A 618 -29.76 -12.75 -0.77
C VAL A 618 -28.43 -12.58 -1.53
N LEU A 619 -28.41 -13.03 -2.77
CA LEU A 619 -27.33 -12.77 -3.73
C LEU A 619 -27.66 -11.52 -4.54
N LEU A 620 -26.76 -10.57 -4.58
CA LEU A 620 -26.80 -9.40 -5.46
C LEU A 620 -25.80 -9.60 -6.60
N GLY A 621 -26.22 -9.28 -7.83
CA GLY A 621 -25.43 -9.48 -9.06
C GLY A 621 -25.68 -10.84 -9.72
N ASP A 622 -25.22 -10.99 -10.97
CA ASP A 622 -25.41 -12.19 -11.80
C ASP A 622 -24.22 -13.13 -11.75
N THR A 623 -24.48 -14.43 -11.78
CA THR A 623 -23.47 -15.47 -11.97
C THR A 623 -23.39 -15.85 -13.44
N HIS A 624 -22.18 -15.94 -13.98
CA HIS A 624 -21.87 -16.39 -15.32
C HIS A 624 -20.93 -17.59 -15.26
N GLU A 625 -20.71 -18.29 -16.37
CA GLU A 625 -19.74 -19.39 -16.43
C GLU A 625 -18.32 -18.81 -16.64
N GLU A 626 -17.64 -18.46 -15.54
CA GLU A 626 -16.35 -17.77 -15.53
C GLU A 626 -15.37 -18.47 -14.58
N PHE A 627 -14.47 -19.30 -15.14
CA PHE A 627 -13.55 -20.15 -14.40
C PHE A 627 -12.05 -19.91 -14.77
N GLY A 628 -11.76 -19.02 -15.72
CA GLY A 628 -10.38 -18.74 -16.12
C GLY A 628 -9.58 -18.06 -14.99
N GLY A 629 -8.54 -18.73 -14.52
CA GLY A 629 -7.70 -18.26 -13.40
C GLY A 629 -8.31 -18.47 -12.01
N SER A 630 -9.49 -19.12 -11.90
CA SER A 630 -10.20 -19.33 -10.65
C SER A 630 -9.45 -20.24 -9.66
N GLU A 631 -9.76 -20.11 -8.38
CA GLU A 631 -9.25 -21.01 -7.32
C GLU A 631 -9.69 -22.47 -7.58
N TRP A 632 -10.91 -22.69 -8.09
CA TRP A 632 -11.31 -24.04 -8.46
C TRP A 632 -10.37 -24.66 -9.51
N ALA A 633 -10.12 -23.96 -10.61
CA ALA A 633 -9.23 -24.46 -11.68
C ALA A 633 -7.79 -24.65 -11.16
N HIS A 634 -7.32 -23.72 -10.31
CA HIS A 634 -5.99 -23.80 -9.71
C HIS A 634 -5.85 -24.96 -8.71
N VAL A 635 -6.76 -25.07 -7.77
CA VAL A 635 -6.68 -26.06 -6.65
C VAL A 635 -7.01 -27.48 -7.11
N GLU A 636 -8.07 -27.64 -7.94
CA GLU A 636 -8.50 -28.94 -8.39
C GLU A 636 -7.62 -29.49 -9.52
N HIS A 637 -7.18 -28.65 -10.43
CA HIS A 637 -6.54 -29.07 -11.68
C HIS A 637 -5.13 -28.50 -11.91
N ARG A 638 -4.65 -27.60 -11.05
CA ARG A 638 -3.40 -26.84 -11.27
C ARG A 638 -3.37 -26.17 -12.65
N HIS A 639 -4.52 -25.70 -13.07
CA HIS A 639 -4.74 -25.12 -14.37
C HIS A 639 -4.71 -23.58 -14.30
N LEU A 640 -4.02 -22.98 -15.25
CA LEU A 640 -4.06 -21.55 -15.54
C LEU A 640 -4.24 -21.37 -17.03
N GLY A 641 -5.38 -20.86 -17.46
CA GLY A 641 -5.73 -20.65 -18.86
C GLY A 641 -7.14 -20.08 -19.02
N GLY A 642 -7.49 -19.73 -20.25
CA GLY A 642 -8.73 -19.06 -20.58
C GLY A 642 -8.66 -17.54 -20.41
N LEU A 643 -9.80 -16.93 -20.16
CA LEU A 643 -9.92 -15.49 -19.85
C LEU A 643 -10.34 -15.32 -18.39
N PRO A 644 -9.89 -14.25 -17.72
CA PRO A 644 -10.36 -13.93 -16.38
C PRO A 644 -11.85 -13.56 -16.43
N PRO A 645 -12.54 -13.49 -15.28
CA PRO A 645 -13.91 -12.97 -15.21
C PRO A 645 -14.05 -11.59 -15.88
N ARG A 646 -15.22 -11.26 -16.36
CA ARG A 646 -15.45 -9.97 -17.01
C ARG A 646 -15.56 -8.85 -15.98
N ALA A 647 -14.78 -7.81 -16.14
CA ALA A 647 -14.91 -6.60 -15.35
C ALA A 647 -16.02 -5.69 -15.92
N VAL A 648 -17.23 -5.79 -15.39
CA VAL A 648 -18.36 -4.92 -15.77
C VAL A 648 -18.47 -3.76 -14.79
N LEU A 649 -17.66 -2.72 -15.02
CA LEU A 649 -17.45 -1.62 -14.05
C LEU A 649 -18.72 -0.81 -13.75
N GLU A 650 -19.65 -0.73 -14.68
CA GLU A 650 -20.97 -0.11 -14.46
C GLU A 650 -21.81 -0.92 -13.46
N ALA A 651 -21.78 -2.25 -13.56
CA ALA A 651 -22.45 -3.13 -12.60
C ALA A 651 -21.80 -3.05 -11.22
N GLU A 652 -20.46 -2.99 -11.16
CA GLU A 652 -19.71 -2.80 -9.93
C GLU A 652 -20.09 -1.51 -9.20
N ARG A 653 -20.14 -0.41 -9.93
CA ARG A 653 -20.56 0.89 -9.38
C ARG A 653 -22.02 0.89 -8.92
N ALA A 654 -22.92 0.25 -9.66
CA ALA A 654 -24.32 0.12 -9.29
C ALA A 654 -24.47 -0.72 -8.01
N LEU A 655 -23.78 -1.86 -7.93
CA LEU A 655 -23.76 -2.73 -6.75
C LEU A 655 -23.26 -1.98 -5.51
N ALA A 656 -22.13 -1.30 -5.61
CA ALA A 656 -21.57 -0.51 -4.51
C ALA A 656 -22.53 0.60 -4.05
N THR A 657 -23.22 1.27 -4.99
CA THR A 657 -24.24 2.27 -4.66
C THR A 657 -25.39 1.65 -3.84
N VAL A 658 -25.88 0.48 -4.26
CA VAL A 658 -26.92 -0.26 -3.54
C VAL A 658 -26.44 -0.65 -2.13
N LEU A 659 -25.24 -1.19 -1.99
CA LEU A 659 -24.69 -1.64 -0.73
C LEU A 659 -24.57 -0.48 0.28
N VAL A 660 -23.99 0.64 -0.15
CA VAL A 660 -23.81 1.84 0.70
C VAL A 660 -25.18 2.43 1.08
N GLU A 661 -26.12 2.55 0.14
CA GLU A 661 -27.46 3.08 0.41
C GLU A 661 -28.27 2.14 1.32
N ALA A 662 -28.13 0.82 1.15
CA ALA A 662 -28.78 -0.17 2.00
C ALA A 662 -28.21 -0.17 3.42
N ALA A 663 -26.91 0.02 3.58
CA ALA A 663 -26.26 0.19 4.88
C ALA A 663 -26.72 1.46 5.59
N ASP A 664 -26.76 2.60 4.89
CA ASP A 664 -27.24 3.87 5.44
C ASP A 664 -28.69 3.80 5.92
N ARG A 665 -29.53 3.01 5.23
CA ARG A 665 -30.92 2.73 5.63
C ARG A 665 -31.07 1.60 6.64
N GLU A 666 -29.97 1.00 7.11
CA GLU A 666 -29.96 -0.13 8.06
C GLU A 666 -30.76 -1.35 7.58
N LEU A 667 -30.79 -1.59 6.26
CA LEU A 667 -31.47 -2.74 5.66
C LEU A 667 -30.64 -4.02 5.82
N LEU A 668 -29.29 -3.91 5.77
CA LEU A 668 -28.39 -5.04 5.84
C LEU A 668 -28.08 -5.42 7.28
N ALA A 669 -28.22 -6.69 7.61
CA ALA A 669 -27.80 -7.25 8.89
C ALA A 669 -26.35 -7.77 8.81
N GLY A 670 -25.93 -8.26 7.63
CA GLY A 670 -24.59 -8.70 7.30
C GLY A 670 -24.38 -8.68 5.80
N SER A 671 -23.12 -8.66 5.38
CA SER A 671 -22.73 -8.68 3.97
C SER A 671 -21.37 -9.36 3.81
N HIS A 672 -21.08 -9.81 2.60
CA HIS A 672 -19.78 -10.36 2.21
C HIS A 672 -19.65 -10.21 0.69
N ASP A 673 -18.45 -9.88 0.17
CA ASP A 673 -18.24 -9.88 -1.27
C ASP A 673 -18.19 -11.32 -1.82
N LEU A 674 -18.29 -11.49 -3.12
CA LEU A 674 -17.99 -12.74 -3.80
C LEU A 674 -16.74 -12.55 -4.68
N SER A 675 -15.72 -13.34 -4.40
CA SER A 675 -14.44 -13.33 -5.08
C SER A 675 -13.89 -14.76 -5.25
N ASP A 676 -12.66 -15.00 -4.82
CA ASP A 676 -11.98 -16.30 -4.93
C ASP A 676 -12.81 -17.45 -4.31
N GLY A 677 -13.02 -18.52 -5.09
CA GLY A 677 -13.82 -19.68 -4.71
C GLY A 677 -15.33 -19.51 -4.86
N GLY A 678 -15.81 -18.34 -5.27
CA GLY A 678 -17.20 -18.04 -5.62
C GLY A 678 -18.19 -18.13 -4.45
N LEU A 679 -19.47 -18.37 -4.77
CA LEU A 679 -20.56 -18.40 -3.79
C LEU A 679 -20.39 -19.51 -2.73
N ALA A 680 -19.77 -20.64 -3.09
CA ALA A 680 -19.57 -21.75 -2.16
C ALA A 680 -18.69 -21.34 -0.98
N VAL A 681 -17.58 -20.65 -1.26
CA VAL A 681 -16.65 -20.15 -0.24
C VAL A 681 -17.28 -19.00 0.54
N ALA A 682 -17.91 -18.05 -0.12
CA ALA A 682 -18.58 -16.92 0.54
C ALA A 682 -19.69 -17.38 1.51
N LEU A 683 -20.47 -18.43 1.17
CA LEU A 683 -21.43 -19.04 2.08
C LEU A 683 -20.77 -19.70 3.29
N ALA A 684 -19.66 -20.43 3.06
CA ALA A 684 -18.92 -21.09 4.13
C ALA A 684 -18.32 -20.06 5.11
N GLU A 685 -17.66 -19.03 4.61
CA GLU A 685 -17.09 -17.95 5.42
C GLU A 685 -18.15 -17.17 6.18
N SER A 686 -19.29 -16.92 5.54
CA SER A 686 -20.45 -16.31 6.20
C SER A 686 -20.98 -17.14 7.35
N CYS A 687 -21.01 -18.48 7.22
CA CYS A 687 -21.33 -19.38 8.33
C CYS A 687 -20.29 -19.34 9.45
N LEU A 688 -19.00 -19.28 9.08
CA LEU A 688 -17.88 -19.28 10.03
C LEU A 688 -17.83 -18.01 10.88
N ALA A 689 -18.27 -16.87 10.34
CA ALA A 689 -18.17 -15.55 10.98
C ALA A 689 -18.81 -15.52 12.40
N ARG A 690 -19.95 -16.16 12.60
CA ARG A 690 -20.64 -16.24 13.91
C ARG A 690 -21.09 -17.65 14.30
N GLY A 691 -20.73 -18.67 13.50
CA GLY A 691 -21.14 -20.04 13.75
C GLY A 691 -22.63 -20.31 13.46
N VAL A 692 -23.23 -19.55 12.57
CA VAL A 692 -24.65 -19.66 12.16
C VAL A 692 -24.69 -20.33 10.78
N GLY A 693 -25.42 -21.44 10.66
CA GLY A 693 -25.65 -22.12 9.40
C GLY A 693 -26.65 -21.42 8.49
N ALA A 694 -26.89 -22.00 7.33
CA ALA A 694 -27.91 -21.53 6.38
C ALA A 694 -28.48 -22.69 5.53
N SER A 695 -29.72 -22.54 5.04
CA SER A 695 -30.27 -23.37 3.99
C SER A 695 -30.54 -22.52 2.77
N VAL A 696 -29.92 -22.88 1.63
CA VAL A 696 -30.03 -22.16 0.36
C VAL A 696 -30.40 -23.08 -0.78
N ALA A 697 -31.22 -22.59 -1.72
CA ALA A 697 -31.59 -23.24 -2.93
C ALA A 697 -31.02 -22.50 -4.14
N LEU A 698 -30.43 -23.25 -5.06
CA LEU A 698 -29.87 -22.71 -6.30
C LEU A 698 -30.91 -22.86 -7.43
N SER A 699 -30.87 -21.99 -8.42
CA SER A 699 -31.84 -22.00 -9.53
C SER A 699 -31.25 -22.44 -10.87
N GLY A 700 -29.91 -22.46 -10.97
CA GLY A 700 -29.17 -22.78 -12.18
C GLY A 700 -28.43 -24.12 -12.08
N ASP A 701 -27.31 -24.21 -12.82
CA ASP A 701 -26.35 -25.30 -12.69
C ASP A 701 -25.58 -25.15 -11.40
N ALA A 702 -25.74 -26.09 -10.48
CA ALA A 702 -25.20 -25.97 -9.12
C ALA A 702 -23.64 -25.76 -9.08
N PHE A 703 -22.90 -26.37 -10.00
CA PHE A 703 -21.47 -26.18 -10.08
C PHE A 703 -21.12 -24.73 -10.47
N THR A 704 -21.77 -24.21 -11.51
CA THR A 704 -21.58 -22.83 -11.96
C THR A 704 -22.01 -21.82 -10.90
N ASP A 705 -23.19 -22.02 -10.30
CA ASP A 705 -23.70 -21.11 -9.27
C ASP A 705 -22.77 -21.03 -8.06
N LEU A 706 -22.16 -22.16 -7.67
CA LEU A 706 -21.31 -22.25 -6.47
C LEU A 706 -19.86 -21.79 -6.70
N PHE A 707 -19.24 -22.19 -7.80
CA PHE A 707 -17.78 -22.10 -7.96
C PHE A 707 -17.32 -21.10 -9.03
N SER A 708 -18.23 -20.48 -9.78
CA SER A 708 -17.84 -19.40 -10.67
C SER A 708 -17.41 -18.17 -9.88
N GLU A 709 -16.36 -17.50 -10.36
CA GLU A 709 -15.81 -16.29 -9.75
C GLU A 709 -16.19 -15.01 -10.49
N SER A 710 -17.44 -14.97 -11.00
CA SER A 710 -17.97 -13.76 -11.63
C SER A 710 -17.89 -12.56 -10.71
N ALA A 711 -17.38 -11.44 -11.23
CA ALA A 711 -17.25 -10.18 -10.50
C ALA A 711 -18.62 -9.50 -10.25
N SER A 712 -18.60 -8.39 -9.54
CA SER A 712 -19.78 -7.54 -9.25
C SER A 712 -20.92 -8.28 -8.54
N ARG A 713 -20.58 -9.15 -7.58
CA ARG A 713 -21.54 -9.88 -6.75
C ARG A 713 -21.27 -9.65 -5.26
N ALA A 714 -22.35 -9.69 -4.46
CA ALA A 714 -22.27 -9.66 -3.00
C ALA A 714 -23.33 -10.57 -2.38
N LEU A 715 -22.97 -11.26 -1.29
CA LEU A 715 -23.87 -12.02 -0.44
C LEU A 715 -24.32 -11.12 0.71
N VAL A 716 -25.60 -10.90 0.86
CA VAL A 716 -26.14 -10.07 1.96
C VAL A 716 -27.19 -10.83 2.73
N VAL A 717 -27.34 -10.51 4.01
CA VAL A 717 -28.43 -11.00 4.85
C VAL A 717 -29.25 -9.85 5.37
N VAL A 718 -30.56 -10.02 5.32
CA VAL A 718 -31.53 -8.99 5.71
C VAL A 718 -32.63 -9.58 6.59
N ARG A 719 -33.23 -8.76 7.43
CA ARG A 719 -34.46 -9.15 8.13
C ARG A 719 -35.57 -9.39 7.11
N PRO A 720 -36.46 -10.38 7.32
CA PRO A 720 -37.55 -10.71 6.34
C PRO A 720 -38.38 -9.49 5.93
N GLU A 721 -38.68 -8.60 6.86
CA GLU A 721 -39.42 -7.35 6.61
C GLU A 721 -38.66 -6.33 5.77
N ALA A 722 -37.33 -6.37 5.74
CA ALA A 722 -36.47 -5.44 4.96
C ALA A 722 -36.26 -5.92 3.50
N TYR A 723 -36.52 -7.18 3.20
CA TYR A 723 -36.27 -7.75 1.86
C TYR A 723 -36.95 -6.99 0.72
N ALA A 724 -38.25 -6.65 0.90
CA ALA A 724 -39.01 -5.95 -0.16
C ALA A 724 -38.39 -4.54 -0.45
N GLU A 725 -37.89 -3.85 0.56
CA GLU A 725 -37.26 -2.56 0.39
C GLU A 725 -35.89 -2.71 -0.29
N LEU A 726 -35.08 -3.71 0.10
CA LEU A 726 -33.82 -4.02 -0.57
C LEU A 726 -34.06 -4.36 -2.05
N ALA A 727 -35.00 -5.25 -2.37
CA ALA A 727 -35.33 -5.63 -3.75
C ALA A 727 -35.79 -4.41 -4.59
N SER A 728 -36.56 -3.49 -3.97
CA SER A 728 -36.94 -2.23 -4.61
C SER A 728 -35.74 -1.32 -4.85
N LEU A 729 -34.79 -1.26 -3.91
CA LEU A 729 -33.55 -0.49 -4.06
C LEU A 729 -32.71 -1.06 -5.22
N CYS A 730 -32.50 -2.37 -5.24
CA CYS A 730 -31.78 -3.06 -6.33
C CYS A 730 -32.42 -2.76 -7.70
N GLY A 731 -33.76 -2.85 -7.79
CA GLY A 731 -34.47 -2.55 -9.04
C GLY A 731 -34.33 -1.09 -9.52
N ARG A 732 -34.08 -0.12 -8.63
CA ARG A 732 -33.83 1.27 -9.04
C ARG A 732 -32.45 1.46 -9.67
N HIS A 733 -31.50 0.60 -9.36
CA HIS A 733 -30.12 0.66 -9.82
C HIS A 733 -29.78 -0.46 -10.83
N ASP A 734 -30.80 -1.21 -11.31
CA ASP A 734 -30.63 -2.35 -12.22
C ASP A 734 -29.66 -3.42 -11.69
N VAL A 735 -29.61 -3.62 -10.36
CA VAL A 735 -28.83 -4.68 -9.71
C VAL A 735 -29.70 -5.92 -9.55
N PRO A 736 -29.32 -7.08 -10.12
CA PRO A 736 -29.99 -8.34 -9.89
C PRO A 736 -30.04 -8.70 -8.40
N CYS A 737 -31.16 -9.28 -7.94
CA CYS A 737 -31.38 -9.53 -6.52
C CYS A 737 -32.13 -10.88 -6.37
N TYR A 738 -31.42 -11.92 -5.90
CA TYR A 738 -31.90 -13.28 -5.80
C TYR A 738 -32.00 -13.73 -4.35
N ARG A 739 -33.19 -14.09 -3.91
CA ARG A 739 -33.39 -14.72 -2.61
C ARG A 739 -32.97 -16.18 -2.70
N LEU A 740 -31.92 -16.55 -1.97
CA LEU A 740 -31.37 -17.91 -1.95
C LEU A 740 -31.96 -18.78 -0.86
N GLY A 741 -32.29 -18.23 0.31
CA GLY A 741 -32.75 -19.03 1.44
C GLY A 741 -32.72 -18.26 2.76
N THR A 742 -32.46 -18.96 3.86
CA THR A 742 -32.51 -18.39 5.19
C THR A 742 -31.35 -18.88 6.06
N THR A 743 -30.89 -18.03 6.98
CA THR A 743 -29.87 -18.38 7.99
C THR A 743 -30.50 -19.16 9.13
N GLY A 744 -29.78 -20.13 9.68
CA GLY A 744 -30.16 -20.91 10.86
C GLY A 744 -29.50 -22.27 10.94
N GLY A 745 -29.54 -22.85 12.13
CA GLY A 745 -29.00 -24.17 12.40
C GLY A 745 -27.46 -24.18 12.47
N ALA A 746 -26.90 -25.39 12.52
CA ALA A 746 -25.47 -25.63 12.68
C ALA A 746 -24.80 -26.21 11.42
N SER A 747 -25.45 -26.12 10.27
CA SER A 747 -24.95 -26.64 9.00
C SER A 747 -25.19 -25.62 7.87
N LEU A 748 -24.35 -25.64 6.86
CA LEU A 748 -24.62 -25.12 5.54
C LEU A 748 -25.30 -26.21 4.73
N VAL A 749 -26.52 -25.94 4.32
CA VAL A 749 -27.33 -26.86 3.47
C VAL A 749 -27.52 -26.18 2.11
N VAL A 750 -27.03 -26.81 1.05
CA VAL A 750 -27.35 -26.47 -0.33
C VAL A 750 -28.38 -27.50 -0.81
N GLU A 751 -29.62 -27.06 -0.95
CA GLU A 751 -30.79 -27.96 -1.16
C GLU A 751 -30.63 -28.82 -2.42
N GLY A 752 -30.71 -30.13 -2.23
CA GLY A 752 -30.54 -31.09 -3.33
C GLY A 752 -29.12 -31.49 -3.64
N GLU A 753 -28.13 -30.77 -3.13
CA GLU A 753 -26.72 -30.97 -3.44
C GLU A 753 -25.93 -31.57 -2.24
N PHE A 754 -25.82 -30.82 -1.13
CA PHE A 754 -25.07 -31.27 0.03
C PHE A 754 -25.46 -30.58 1.33
N GLU A 755 -24.99 -31.18 2.45
CA GLU A 755 -24.98 -30.59 3.77
C GLU A 755 -23.58 -30.75 4.37
N VAL A 756 -23.07 -29.69 5.04
CA VAL A 756 -21.82 -29.70 5.78
C VAL A 756 -21.99 -28.91 7.09
N SER A 757 -21.51 -29.46 8.20
CA SER A 757 -21.62 -28.78 9.48
C SER A 757 -20.65 -27.57 9.57
N VAL A 758 -21.05 -26.53 10.31
CA VAL A 758 -20.20 -25.38 10.57
C VAL A 758 -18.91 -25.78 11.31
N ASP A 759 -18.97 -26.80 12.17
CA ASP A 759 -17.78 -27.33 12.85
C ASP A 759 -16.80 -27.98 11.88
N GLU A 760 -17.28 -28.71 10.87
CA GLU A 760 -16.41 -29.30 9.84
C GLU A 760 -15.81 -28.22 8.93
N LEU A 761 -16.61 -27.23 8.52
CA LEU A 761 -16.09 -26.06 7.79
C LEU A 761 -14.97 -25.37 8.60
N ARG A 762 -15.19 -25.13 9.89
CA ARG A 762 -14.22 -24.51 10.78
C ARG A 762 -12.93 -25.33 10.90
N ALA A 763 -13.06 -26.64 11.15
CA ALA A 763 -11.92 -27.52 11.27
C ALA A 763 -11.08 -27.53 9.98
N THR A 764 -11.72 -27.57 8.82
CA THR A 764 -11.05 -27.52 7.52
C THR A 764 -10.36 -26.17 7.30
N HIS A 765 -11.10 -25.07 7.51
CA HIS A 765 -10.61 -23.70 7.27
C HIS A 765 -9.41 -23.32 8.14
N THR A 766 -9.37 -23.77 9.40
CA THR A 766 -8.33 -23.36 10.35
C THR A 766 -7.09 -24.26 10.38
N ALA A 767 -7.11 -25.42 9.72
CA ALA A 767 -6.05 -26.42 9.87
C ALA A 767 -4.76 -26.10 9.11
N THR A 768 -4.84 -25.48 7.95
CA THR A 768 -3.77 -25.50 6.94
C THR A 768 -2.55 -24.69 7.33
N LEU A 769 -2.68 -23.40 7.65
CA LEU A 769 -1.53 -22.56 7.96
C LEU A 769 -0.83 -22.97 9.28
N PRO A 770 -1.54 -23.32 10.37
CA PRO A 770 -0.88 -23.87 11.55
C PRO A 770 -0.13 -25.18 11.31
N ALA A 771 -0.62 -26.05 10.41
CA ALA A 771 0.08 -27.29 10.06
C ALA A 771 1.36 -27.04 9.25
N LEU A 772 1.43 -25.94 8.50
CA LEU A 772 2.57 -25.58 7.65
C LEU A 772 3.62 -24.75 8.41
N PHE A 773 3.19 -23.86 9.29
CA PHE A 773 4.03 -22.82 9.91
C PHE A 773 3.97 -22.80 11.45
N GLY A 774 3.08 -23.58 12.07
CA GLY A 774 2.89 -23.66 13.53
C GLY A 774 3.88 -24.55 14.28
#